data_3197915c9052ef7c26fb668bb6331cb9
#
_entry.id   3197915c9052ef7c26fb668bb6331cb9
#
_cell.length_a   1.000
_cell.length_b   1.000
_cell.length_c   1.000
_cell.angle_alpha   90.00
_cell.angle_beta   90.00
_cell.angle_gamma   90.00
#
_symmetry.space_group_name_H-M   'P 1'
#
loop_
_entity.id
_entity.type
_entity.pdbx_description
1 polymer ?
#
loop_
_entity_poly.entity_id
_entity_poly.type
_entity_poly.pdbx_seq_one_letter_code
_entity_poly.pdbx_strand_id
1 'polypeptide(L)'
;MNIDFPECRKLCYALLFLFYASACSPKSEGDAGNGAVKPKDALATFEIEPGFKIELLAAEPLVADPVDMEIDEFGRLYVVEMHGYPLDKSGSGKIKMLIDSDGDGTLDKSTDFATGLVLPNGIMRWKKGIIVTDAPNVLYFEDKDGDGKSDIRDTLLTGFSLSNPHINVNNPMYGLDNYIHLAHMGAITTRNYENIFGDKGTEIFFPDKPDSPRLAKNADNHSVRFRPDKHLLETTSGRAQFGHTFDTWGHFLYADNQNHASAVVIENQYVNRNPDLPVAGTMEAISDHGAAAEIYQITTNPERQLMSGVGTMTSACGISAYTGGLFSSPFDKNITFVCESVSNLVHVDKQHDSGATFVSSRIGRSHKEFLASRDAWFRPVNTYVGPDGALYIVDYYRQIIEHPEWMSEEAVKAGGLYNGKDMGRIYRITPTGTNAAEWIKGIKLGDASSKELVAQLANKNSWWRLNAQRLLMDRADKSILPDLVALSSNVASPEGRLHALWSLEGLGELTPKIIAQALKDPVAGIRENAIKLAEIHLKQSPEIADILLLLQDDADARVRFQLLCTLGFLNTPKAEQVRNKLLFQDINDKWVQIAALSASSSHSGSLLTLVLKNYKADVPAYGILVQRLTTMVGAGHDRIATNKLIEQAVSIERTPPWQGSVLEGLSYGLRNNKSNSITAAQQNILVKTFFNHPSGEVRKGALQILKVSGITDKFLAKTAIEKAANIATDKSLSNDKRADAINFFTFGDLTQHIDLLKKLIIPQEHPLVQLAALKTLSMVPGLTAGKYILQEWSAMTSGIRDAALGTFMSNPERMNMLLDAVQSNKIQRASLGWSLTSSLLGNDNDTVRTRARALLINKDQEKINKEFGKALSLKGDWDNGKLVFQQNCGLCHQVRGEIGIKFGPDLGTVQNWLAKDIMANILAPNASIAVGFDLWSVKLKSGESLQGIISSETSTAIILHLNPAQEKIINRQDIESLTVLNNSAMPVLTAQINHQQMADLLAFLRQTK
;
A
#
# COMPACT_ATOMS: atom_id res chain seq x y z
N MET A 1 -80.12 4.86 30.89
CA MET A 1 -80.72 3.82 30.00
C MET A 1 -79.57 3.03 29.42
N ASN A 2 -79.23 1.94 30.16
CA ASN A 2 -78.16 1.01 29.76
C ASN A 2 -78.78 0.03 28.72
N ILE A 3 -78.15 -0.04 27.57
CA ILE A 3 -78.42 -1.14 26.62
C ILE A 3 -77.17 -1.88 26.41
N ASP A 4 -77.09 -3.06 26.92
CA ASP A 4 -75.97 -4.02 26.82
C ASP A 4 -76.13 -4.78 25.48
N PHE A 5 -75.04 -4.79 24.66
CA PHE A 5 -75.00 -5.56 23.43
C PHE A 5 -73.90 -6.62 23.52
N PRO A 6 -74.21 -7.85 23.90
CA PRO A 6 -73.22 -8.91 23.96
C PRO A 6 -72.82 -9.56 22.63
N GLU A 7 -73.39 -9.19 21.50
CA GLU A 7 -73.12 -9.88 20.21
C GLU A 7 -72.01 -9.20 19.34
N CYS A 8 -71.72 -7.95 19.57
CA CYS A 8 -70.63 -7.28 18.82
C CYS A 8 -69.23 -7.74 19.21
N ARG A 9 -69.06 -8.29 20.42
CA ARG A 9 -67.73 -8.78 20.86
C ARG A 9 -67.24 -10.05 20.18
N LYS A 10 -68.18 -10.94 19.77
CA LYS A 10 -67.83 -12.21 19.08
C LYS A 10 -67.46 -12.00 17.59
N LEU A 11 -67.97 -10.96 16.94
CA LEU A 11 -67.66 -10.66 15.55
C LEU A 11 -66.29 -9.96 15.42
N CYS A 12 -65.89 -9.13 16.37
CA CYS A 12 -64.56 -8.53 16.39
C CYS A 12 -63.41 -9.52 16.63
N TYR A 13 -63.63 -10.54 17.43
CA TYR A 13 -62.62 -11.60 17.64
C TYR A 13 -62.46 -12.54 16.42
N ALA A 14 -63.54 -12.80 15.67
CA ALA A 14 -63.49 -13.60 14.43
C ALA A 14 -62.81 -12.84 13.28
N LEU A 15 -62.97 -11.54 13.19
CA LEU A 15 -62.25 -10.68 12.20
C LEU A 15 -60.77 -10.42 12.56
N LEU A 16 -60.41 -10.37 13.84
CA LEU A 16 -58.99 -10.30 14.26
C LEU A 16 -58.26 -11.63 14.05
N PHE A 17 -58.93 -12.78 14.15
CA PHE A 17 -58.28 -14.07 13.87
C PHE A 17 -58.14 -14.37 12.36
N LEU A 18 -58.97 -13.80 11.52
CA LEU A 18 -58.86 -13.90 10.06
C LEU A 18 -57.76 -12.97 9.48
N PHE A 19 -57.44 -11.86 10.16
CA PHE A 19 -56.32 -10.99 9.75
C PHE A 19 -54.94 -11.53 10.20
N TYR A 20 -54.86 -12.37 11.24
CA TYR A 20 -53.60 -13.00 11.68
C TYR A 20 -53.25 -14.27 10.88
N ALA A 21 -54.22 -14.90 10.21
CA ALA A 21 -54.00 -16.08 9.38
C ALA A 21 -53.57 -15.77 7.92
N SER A 22 -53.64 -14.49 7.50
CA SER A 22 -53.25 -14.08 6.14
C SER A 22 -51.85 -13.47 6.06
N ALA A 23 -51.07 -13.45 7.15
CA ALA A 23 -49.70 -12.94 7.22
C ALA A 23 -48.62 -14.02 7.14
N CYS A 24 -48.97 -15.26 6.86
CA CYS A 24 -48.04 -16.33 6.52
C CYS A 24 -48.18 -16.66 5.02
N SER A 25 -47.80 -15.74 4.16
CA SER A 25 -47.39 -16.12 2.81
C SER A 25 -46.06 -16.88 2.90
N PRO A 26 -45.93 -18.06 2.28
CA PRO A 26 -44.63 -18.69 2.20
C PRO A 26 -43.69 -17.71 1.50
N LYS A 27 -42.57 -17.37 2.16
CA LYS A 27 -41.47 -16.68 1.50
C LYS A 27 -41.12 -17.48 0.25
N SER A 28 -41.20 -16.85 -0.90
CA SER A 28 -40.68 -17.40 -2.13
C SER A 28 -39.23 -17.80 -1.91
N GLU A 29 -38.83 -18.97 -2.34
CA GLU A 29 -37.43 -19.48 -2.34
C GLU A 29 -36.50 -18.65 -3.24
N GLY A 30 -36.66 -17.32 -3.26
CA GLY A 30 -35.88 -16.38 -4.07
C GLY A 30 -35.09 -15.32 -3.32
N ASP A 31 -35.21 -15.25 -1.98
CA ASP A 31 -34.47 -14.24 -1.15
C ASP A 31 -33.46 -14.90 -0.19
N ALA A 32 -32.68 -15.83 -0.69
CA ALA A 32 -31.49 -16.32 0.00
C ALA A 32 -30.31 -15.40 -0.36
N GLY A 33 -30.07 -14.32 0.45
CA GLY A 33 -28.90 -13.53 0.12
C GLY A 33 -28.41 -12.46 1.10
N ASN A 34 -29.25 -11.84 1.92
CA ASN A 34 -28.85 -10.67 2.70
C ASN A 34 -28.92 -10.80 4.23
N GLY A 35 -29.12 -11.98 4.78
CA GLY A 35 -29.16 -12.23 6.22
C GLY A 35 -27.95 -13.01 6.71
N ALA A 36 -27.65 -12.90 8.01
CA ALA A 36 -26.61 -13.69 8.67
C ALA A 36 -26.87 -15.20 8.52
N VAL A 37 -25.85 -15.96 8.15
CA VAL A 37 -25.88 -17.43 8.08
C VAL A 37 -25.69 -18.01 9.48
N LYS A 38 -26.44 -19.03 9.84
CA LYS A 38 -26.28 -19.69 11.17
C LYS A 38 -24.96 -20.45 11.25
N PRO A 39 -24.33 -20.57 12.44
CA PRO A 39 -23.05 -21.29 12.59
C PRO A 39 -23.02 -22.69 11.98
N LYS A 40 -24.08 -23.46 12.17
CA LYS A 40 -24.21 -24.84 11.62
C LYS A 40 -24.17 -24.90 10.08
N ASP A 41 -24.55 -23.82 9.41
CA ASP A 41 -24.63 -23.73 7.94
C ASP A 41 -23.43 -22.98 7.33
N ALA A 42 -22.56 -22.40 8.18
CA ALA A 42 -21.47 -21.53 7.77
C ALA A 42 -20.45 -22.24 6.86
N LEU A 43 -20.08 -23.47 7.18
CA LEU A 43 -19.06 -24.22 6.44
C LEU A 43 -19.45 -24.47 4.97
N ALA A 44 -20.75 -24.54 4.66
CA ALA A 44 -21.25 -24.72 3.30
C ALA A 44 -21.07 -23.47 2.40
N THR A 45 -20.75 -22.32 2.99
CA THR A 45 -20.55 -21.06 2.24
C THR A 45 -19.16 -20.94 1.67
N PHE A 46 -18.19 -21.70 2.16
CA PHE A 46 -16.78 -21.57 1.81
C PHE A 46 -16.40 -22.34 0.55
N GLU A 47 -15.50 -21.73 -0.21
CA GLU A 47 -14.64 -22.38 -1.19
C GLU A 47 -13.19 -22.25 -0.69
N ILE A 48 -12.53 -23.40 -0.48
CA ILE A 48 -11.15 -23.48 0.03
C ILE A 48 -10.24 -24.17 -0.97
N GLU A 49 -8.94 -23.91 -0.90
CA GLU A 49 -7.91 -24.56 -1.71
C GLU A 49 -7.99 -26.10 -1.55
N PRO A 50 -7.95 -26.88 -2.66
CA PRO A 50 -7.98 -28.35 -2.60
C PRO A 50 -6.87 -28.93 -1.73
N GLY A 51 -7.19 -29.98 -0.99
CA GLY A 51 -6.27 -30.60 -0.03
C GLY A 51 -6.38 -30.04 1.38
N PHE A 52 -7.15 -28.98 1.58
CA PHE A 52 -7.45 -28.39 2.90
C PHE A 52 -8.92 -28.61 3.29
N LYS A 53 -9.17 -28.57 4.58
CA LYS A 53 -10.51 -28.50 5.18
C LYS A 53 -10.59 -27.33 6.14
N ILE A 54 -11.78 -26.79 6.30
CA ILE A 54 -12.11 -25.76 7.28
C ILE A 54 -13.08 -26.33 8.32
N GLU A 55 -12.86 -26.01 9.59
CA GLU A 55 -13.67 -26.45 10.72
C GLU A 55 -14.10 -25.20 11.53
N LEU A 56 -15.30 -25.18 12.06
CA LEU A 56 -15.77 -24.14 12.97
C LEU A 56 -15.31 -24.49 14.39
N LEU A 57 -14.42 -23.69 14.98
CA LEU A 57 -13.86 -23.92 16.30
C LEU A 57 -14.73 -23.30 17.42
N ALA A 58 -15.12 -22.05 17.22
CA ALA A 58 -15.99 -21.32 18.15
C ALA A 58 -16.91 -20.38 17.37
N ALA A 59 -18.11 -20.16 17.91
CA ALA A 59 -19.11 -19.29 17.33
C ALA A 59 -19.95 -18.62 18.44
N GLU A 60 -20.81 -17.71 18.04
CA GLU A 60 -21.82 -17.13 18.91
C GLU A 60 -22.68 -18.23 19.59
N PRO A 61 -22.97 -18.17 20.89
CA PRO A 61 -22.71 -17.06 21.82
C PRO A 61 -21.37 -17.13 22.58
N LEU A 62 -20.49 -18.09 22.30
CA LEU A 62 -19.21 -18.25 22.99
C LEU A 62 -18.27 -17.07 22.72
N VAL A 63 -18.28 -16.57 21.47
CA VAL A 63 -17.49 -15.42 21.02
C VAL A 63 -18.37 -14.44 20.24
N ALA A 64 -18.03 -13.14 20.33
CA ALA A 64 -18.68 -12.08 19.57
C ALA A 64 -17.67 -10.97 19.23
N ASP A 65 -17.75 -10.44 17.98
CA ASP A 65 -16.85 -9.38 17.51
C ASP A 65 -15.34 -9.67 17.70
N PRO A 66 -14.83 -10.89 17.42
CA PRO A 66 -13.44 -11.22 17.67
C PRO A 66 -12.53 -10.51 16.67
N VAL A 67 -11.43 -9.91 17.16
CA VAL A 67 -10.42 -9.23 16.31
C VAL A 67 -9.03 -9.84 16.42
N ASP A 68 -8.72 -10.55 17.50
CA ASP A 68 -7.47 -11.25 17.71
C ASP A 68 -7.64 -12.41 18.69
N MET A 69 -6.70 -13.36 18.69
CA MET A 69 -6.73 -14.53 19.55
C MET A 69 -5.33 -14.97 19.98
N GLU A 70 -5.24 -15.63 21.11
CA GLU A 70 -4.00 -16.23 21.62
C GLU A 70 -4.30 -17.56 22.33
N ILE A 71 -3.52 -18.59 22.04
CA ILE A 71 -3.58 -19.88 22.76
C ILE A 71 -2.39 -19.93 23.70
N ASP A 72 -2.64 -20.12 25.00
CA ASP A 72 -1.59 -20.11 25.99
C ASP A 72 -0.93 -21.51 26.17
N GLU A 73 0.13 -21.54 26.95
CA GLU A 73 0.94 -22.72 27.27
C GLU A 73 0.20 -23.81 28.07
N PHE A 74 -1.08 -23.60 28.39
CA PHE A 74 -1.96 -24.55 29.04
C PHE A 74 -3.15 -24.98 28.17
N GLY A 75 -3.27 -24.46 26.94
CA GLY A 75 -4.36 -24.76 26.01
C GLY A 75 -5.63 -23.97 26.26
N ARG A 76 -5.54 -22.81 26.92
CA ARG A 76 -6.67 -21.88 27.05
C ARG A 76 -6.65 -20.91 25.87
N LEU A 77 -7.80 -20.70 25.25
CA LEU A 77 -7.96 -19.76 24.15
C LEU A 77 -8.44 -18.41 24.68
N TYR A 78 -7.66 -17.38 24.49
CA TYR A 78 -8.06 -15.99 24.75
C TYR A 78 -8.47 -15.32 23.46
N VAL A 79 -9.57 -14.55 23.50
CA VAL A 79 -10.15 -13.85 22.35
C VAL A 79 -10.39 -12.40 22.71
N VAL A 80 -9.92 -11.49 21.87
CA VAL A 80 -10.19 -10.05 21.95
C VAL A 80 -11.51 -9.76 21.27
N GLU A 81 -12.49 -9.23 22.01
CA GLU A 81 -13.79 -8.82 21.50
C GLU A 81 -13.89 -7.28 21.44
N MET A 82 -14.02 -6.71 20.24
CA MET A 82 -14.10 -5.25 20.01
C MET A 82 -15.54 -4.83 19.72
N HIS A 83 -16.42 -4.85 20.73
CA HIS A 83 -17.83 -4.51 20.57
C HIS A 83 -18.10 -3.03 20.24
N GLY A 84 -17.17 -2.14 20.58
CA GLY A 84 -17.31 -0.70 20.35
C GLY A 84 -17.17 -0.24 18.90
N TYR A 85 -16.63 -1.07 18.02
CA TYR A 85 -16.43 -0.70 16.62
C TYR A 85 -17.76 -0.48 15.88
N PRO A 86 -17.94 0.63 15.08
CA PRO A 86 -16.89 1.60 14.73
C PRO A 86 -16.83 2.87 15.58
N LEU A 87 -17.84 3.23 16.36
CA LEU A 87 -17.94 4.58 16.96
C LEU A 87 -18.12 4.61 18.50
N ASP A 88 -18.36 3.47 19.15
CA ASP A 88 -18.62 3.40 20.58
C ASP A 88 -17.32 3.28 21.38
N LYS A 89 -17.04 4.24 22.25
CA LYS A 89 -15.92 4.27 23.20
C LYS A 89 -16.37 4.09 24.66
N SER A 90 -17.51 3.48 24.89
CA SER A 90 -18.09 3.31 26.24
C SER A 90 -17.34 2.30 27.13
N GLY A 91 -16.34 1.58 26.59
CA GLY A 91 -15.64 0.52 27.31
C GLY A 91 -16.38 -0.83 27.24
N SER A 92 -17.03 -1.11 26.11
CA SER A 92 -17.77 -2.36 25.88
C SER A 92 -16.87 -3.53 25.48
N GLY A 93 -15.60 -3.29 25.13
CA GLY A 93 -14.64 -4.31 24.74
C GLY A 93 -14.25 -5.26 25.87
N LYS A 94 -13.89 -6.50 25.52
CA LYS A 94 -13.59 -7.58 26.46
C LYS A 94 -12.45 -8.45 25.99
N ILE A 95 -11.90 -9.22 26.94
CA ILE A 95 -11.12 -10.44 26.65
C ILE A 95 -11.93 -11.62 27.18
N LYS A 96 -12.22 -12.57 26.31
CA LYS A 96 -12.80 -13.84 26.70
C LYS A 96 -11.74 -14.92 26.81
N MET A 97 -11.93 -15.84 27.76
CA MET A 97 -11.17 -17.07 27.88
C MET A 97 -12.11 -18.24 27.63
N LEU A 98 -11.76 -19.08 26.64
CA LEU A 98 -12.51 -20.28 26.27
C LEU A 98 -11.71 -21.53 26.66
N ILE A 99 -12.40 -22.52 27.19
CA ILE A 99 -11.84 -23.80 27.56
C ILE A 99 -12.81 -24.93 27.18
N ASP A 100 -12.26 -26.13 27.08
CA ASP A 100 -12.98 -27.39 27.08
C ASP A 100 -13.16 -27.81 28.56
N SER A 101 -14.38 -27.72 29.07
CA SER A 101 -14.64 -27.91 30.49
C SER A 101 -14.95 -29.39 30.89
N ASP A 102 -15.29 -30.22 29.87
CA ASP A 102 -15.67 -31.64 30.12
C ASP A 102 -14.65 -32.63 29.48
N GLY A 103 -13.65 -32.13 28.73
CA GLY A 103 -12.55 -32.92 28.13
C GLY A 103 -12.94 -33.65 26.84
N ASP A 104 -14.02 -33.25 26.19
CA ASP A 104 -14.50 -33.89 24.94
C ASP A 104 -13.76 -33.44 23.68
N GLY A 105 -12.96 -32.39 23.78
CA GLY A 105 -12.19 -31.80 22.69
C GLY A 105 -12.94 -30.70 21.93
N THR A 106 -13.99 -30.15 22.53
CA THR A 106 -14.76 -29.01 22.02
C THR A 106 -14.72 -27.85 23.03
N LEU A 107 -14.57 -26.62 22.55
CA LEU A 107 -14.68 -25.46 23.44
C LEU A 107 -16.15 -25.22 23.79
N ASP A 108 -16.48 -25.37 25.06
CA ASP A 108 -17.87 -25.31 25.53
C ASP A 108 -18.12 -24.25 26.59
N LYS A 109 -17.07 -23.72 27.22
CA LYS A 109 -17.19 -22.69 28.25
C LYS A 109 -16.41 -21.45 27.90
N SER A 110 -17.06 -20.29 28.04
CA SER A 110 -16.47 -18.96 27.84
C SER A 110 -16.62 -18.13 29.13
N THR A 111 -15.55 -17.47 29.56
CA THR A 111 -15.50 -16.59 30.74
C THR A 111 -15.02 -15.21 30.30
N ASP A 112 -15.66 -14.12 30.81
CA ASP A 112 -15.17 -12.77 30.62
C ASP A 112 -13.90 -12.59 31.49
N PHE A 113 -12.72 -12.75 30.91
CA PHE A 113 -11.43 -12.68 31.59
C PHE A 113 -11.08 -11.23 31.98
N ALA A 114 -11.30 -10.28 31.10
CA ALA A 114 -11.16 -8.84 31.36
C ALA A 114 -12.26 -8.06 30.65
N THR A 115 -12.73 -6.96 31.27
CA THR A 115 -13.81 -6.11 30.75
C THR A 115 -13.45 -4.63 30.84
N GLY A 116 -14.28 -3.76 30.29
CA GLY A 116 -14.09 -2.32 30.36
C GLY A 116 -12.95 -1.81 29.47
N LEU A 117 -12.70 -2.48 28.35
CA LEU A 117 -11.77 -2.08 27.31
C LEU A 117 -12.48 -1.20 26.27
N VAL A 118 -11.77 -0.22 25.73
CA VAL A 118 -12.39 0.77 24.84
C VAL A 118 -12.50 0.21 23.41
N LEU A 119 -11.36 -0.06 22.79
CA LEU A 119 -11.28 -0.63 21.45
C LEU A 119 -10.04 -1.53 21.38
N PRO A 120 -10.06 -2.66 22.09
CA PRO A 120 -8.91 -3.57 22.15
C PRO A 120 -8.64 -4.21 20.79
N ASN A 121 -7.38 -4.21 20.36
CA ASN A 121 -7.00 -4.61 19.00
C ASN A 121 -6.05 -5.79 18.92
N GLY A 122 -5.46 -6.23 20.02
CA GLY A 122 -4.47 -7.31 19.96
C GLY A 122 -4.16 -7.91 21.31
N ILE A 123 -3.65 -9.14 21.31
CA ILE A 123 -3.36 -9.91 22.51
C ILE A 123 -2.11 -10.77 22.32
N MET A 124 -1.33 -10.96 23.39
CA MET A 124 -0.28 -12.00 23.46
C MET A 124 -0.04 -12.48 24.88
N ARG A 125 0.44 -13.70 25.02
CA ARG A 125 0.90 -14.25 26.31
C ARG A 125 2.22 -13.61 26.75
N TRP A 126 2.27 -13.19 28.02
CA TRP A 126 3.50 -12.71 28.65
C TRP A 126 3.50 -13.03 30.14
N LYS A 127 4.60 -13.57 30.65
CA LYS A 127 4.70 -14.07 32.05
C LYS A 127 3.51 -14.98 32.40
N LYS A 128 2.81 -14.69 33.48
CA LYS A 128 1.63 -15.44 33.92
C LYS A 128 0.31 -14.91 33.37
N GLY A 129 0.34 -13.80 32.70
CA GLY A 129 -0.83 -13.10 32.18
C GLY A 129 -0.83 -12.87 30.69
N ILE A 130 -1.54 -11.88 30.26
CA ILE A 130 -1.66 -11.47 28.85
C ILE A 130 -1.35 -9.97 28.71
N ILE A 131 -0.76 -9.59 27.59
CA ILE A 131 -0.67 -8.20 27.14
C ILE A 131 -1.80 -7.96 26.16
N VAL A 132 -2.47 -6.80 26.31
CA VAL A 132 -3.59 -6.34 25.47
C VAL A 132 -3.31 -4.93 24.98
N THR A 133 -3.45 -4.68 23.69
CA THR A 133 -3.42 -3.33 23.13
C THR A 133 -4.82 -2.71 23.16
N ASP A 134 -4.99 -1.63 23.91
CA ASP A 134 -6.24 -0.86 24.03
C ASP A 134 -5.87 0.64 24.10
N ALA A 135 -5.72 1.28 22.94
CA ALA A 135 -5.24 2.66 22.86
C ALA A 135 -6.01 3.60 23.82
N PRO A 136 -5.32 4.53 24.55
CA PRO A 136 -3.92 4.92 24.36
C PRO A 136 -2.89 4.01 25.04
N ASN A 137 -3.30 2.87 25.61
CA ASN A 137 -2.50 2.04 26.49
C ASN A 137 -2.15 0.68 25.86
N VAL A 138 -1.06 0.11 26.39
CA VAL A 138 -0.77 -1.32 26.32
C VAL A 138 -0.87 -1.84 27.74
N LEU A 139 -1.78 -2.79 27.97
CA LEU A 139 -2.19 -3.26 29.29
C LEU A 139 -1.67 -4.66 29.56
N TYR A 140 -1.43 -4.99 30.83
CA TYR A 140 -1.16 -6.32 31.33
C TYR A 140 -2.27 -6.79 32.24
N PHE A 141 -2.72 -8.02 32.05
CA PHE A 141 -3.74 -8.68 32.89
C PHE A 141 -3.23 -10.02 33.41
N GLU A 142 -3.50 -10.34 34.65
CA GLU A 142 -3.14 -11.63 35.29
C GLU A 142 -4.26 -12.10 36.20
N ASP A 143 -4.60 -13.39 36.10
CA ASP A 143 -5.45 -14.14 37.01
C ASP A 143 -4.55 -14.79 38.06
N LYS A 144 -4.64 -14.40 39.32
CA LYS A 144 -3.79 -14.89 40.44
C LYS A 144 -4.39 -16.07 41.16
N ASP A 145 -5.71 -16.10 41.28
CA ASP A 145 -6.41 -17.09 42.08
C ASP A 145 -6.94 -18.27 41.24
N GLY A 146 -6.88 -18.16 39.91
CA GLY A 146 -7.24 -19.23 38.98
C GLY A 146 -8.73 -19.35 38.70
N ASP A 147 -9.53 -18.30 38.99
CA ASP A 147 -10.98 -18.30 38.75
C ASP A 147 -11.38 -18.03 37.31
N GLY A 148 -10.39 -17.71 36.44
CA GLY A 148 -10.57 -17.38 35.03
C GLY A 148 -10.92 -15.94 34.77
N LYS A 149 -10.71 -15.05 35.76
CA LYS A 149 -10.84 -13.62 35.64
C LYS A 149 -9.55 -12.93 36.08
N SER A 150 -9.31 -11.76 35.52
CA SER A 150 -8.11 -11.01 35.85
C SER A 150 -8.23 -10.27 37.17
N ASP A 151 -7.27 -10.48 38.10
CA ASP A 151 -7.10 -9.75 39.36
C ASP A 151 -6.19 -8.54 39.22
N ILE A 152 -5.30 -8.56 38.24
CA ILE A 152 -4.34 -7.51 37.95
C ILE A 152 -4.70 -6.83 36.64
N ARG A 153 -4.64 -5.50 36.64
CA ARG A 153 -4.69 -4.65 35.45
C ARG A 153 -3.62 -3.56 35.57
N ASP A 154 -2.50 -3.75 34.89
CA ASP A 154 -1.39 -2.79 34.88
C ASP A 154 -1.23 -2.16 33.51
N THR A 155 -0.77 -0.89 33.47
CA THR A 155 -0.43 -0.20 32.24
C THR A 155 1.06 -0.31 31.96
N LEU A 156 1.45 -1.07 30.94
CA LEU A 156 2.85 -1.21 30.54
C LEU A 156 3.36 -0.01 29.75
N LEU A 157 2.60 0.43 28.76
CA LEU A 157 2.92 1.61 27.94
C LEU A 157 1.68 2.48 27.79
N THR A 158 1.89 3.80 27.63
CA THR A 158 0.84 4.77 27.30
C THR A 158 1.33 5.79 26.30
N GLY A 159 0.41 6.55 25.68
CA GLY A 159 0.72 7.66 24.79
C GLY A 159 0.35 7.41 23.31
N PHE A 160 -0.13 6.23 22.97
CA PHE A 160 -0.61 5.94 21.63
C PHE A 160 -1.89 6.72 21.28
N SER A 161 -2.07 7.05 20.01
CA SER A 161 -3.30 7.74 19.56
C SER A 161 -4.51 6.81 19.56
N LEU A 162 -5.65 7.34 19.99
CA LEU A 162 -6.97 6.74 19.79
C LEU A 162 -7.68 7.52 18.68
N SER A 163 -7.21 7.37 17.46
CA SER A 163 -7.63 8.19 16.31
C SER A 163 -8.53 7.45 15.33
N ASN A 164 -8.29 6.17 15.09
CA ASN A 164 -9.12 5.34 14.23
C ASN A 164 -8.98 3.87 14.66
N PRO A 165 -10.09 3.16 14.92
CA PRO A 165 -10.02 1.77 15.37
C PRO A 165 -9.17 0.83 14.50
N HIS A 166 -9.15 1.05 13.17
CA HIS A 166 -8.38 0.24 12.24
C HIS A 166 -6.86 0.39 12.36
N ILE A 167 -6.37 1.44 12.99
CA ILE A 167 -4.95 1.78 13.00
C ILE A 167 -4.41 2.08 14.41
N ASN A 168 -5.25 1.93 15.42
CA ASN A 168 -4.79 1.96 16.80
C ASN A 168 -3.69 0.92 17.00
N VAL A 169 -2.82 1.13 17.99
CA VAL A 169 -1.78 0.15 18.33
C VAL A 169 -2.38 -1.25 18.46
N ASN A 170 -1.78 -2.25 17.78
CA ASN A 170 -2.36 -3.59 17.65
C ASN A 170 -1.29 -4.68 17.53
N ASN A 171 -1.73 -5.93 17.47
CA ASN A 171 -0.97 -7.13 17.15
C ASN A 171 0.37 -7.21 17.92
N PRO A 172 0.37 -7.31 19.26
CA PRO A 172 1.57 -7.54 20.03
C PRO A 172 2.14 -8.93 19.71
N MET A 173 3.43 -9.01 19.34
CA MET A 173 4.11 -10.27 19.02
C MET A 173 5.47 -10.36 19.69
N TYR A 174 5.79 -11.55 20.21
CA TYR A 174 7.12 -11.85 20.75
C TYR A 174 8.09 -12.19 19.60
N GLY A 175 9.15 -11.40 19.47
CA GLY A 175 10.17 -11.56 18.44
C GLY A 175 11.33 -12.49 18.85
N LEU A 176 12.09 -12.96 17.87
CA LEU A 176 13.34 -13.69 18.08
C LEU A 176 14.33 -12.92 18.96
N ASP A 177 14.34 -11.60 18.84
CA ASP A 177 15.19 -10.64 19.56
C ASP A 177 14.79 -10.43 21.03
N ASN A 178 13.85 -11.21 21.53
CA ASN A 178 13.27 -11.14 22.86
C ASN A 178 12.58 -9.81 23.19
N TYR A 179 12.19 -9.04 22.17
CA TYR A 179 11.32 -7.88 22.29
C TYR A 179 9.86 -8.26 22.00
N ILE A 180 8.97 -7.48 22.53
CA ILE A 180 7.56 -7.47 22.14
C ILE A 180 7.40 -6.37 21.08
N HIS A 181 6.94 -6.75 19.91
CA HIS A 181 6.71 -5.85 18.78
C HIS A 181 5.23 -5.50 18.70
N LEU A 182 4.95 -4.24 18.37
CA LEU A 182 3.60 -3.69 18.22
C LEU A 182 3.43 -3.12 16.82
N ALA A 183 2.37 -3.49 16.14
CA ALA A 183 1.94 -2.82 14.92
C ALA A 183 1.44 -1.41 15.25
N HIS A 184 1.93 -0.41 14.55
CA HIS A 184 1.55 0.99 14.71
C HIS A 184 1.96 1.80 13.49
N MET A 185 1.13 2.75 13.06
CA MET A 185 1.42 3.64 11.94
C MET A 185 1.11 5.11 12.22
N GLY A 186 0.82 5.45 13.45
CA GLY A 186 0.51 6.80 13.87
C GLY A 186 -0.98 7.13 13.88
N ALA A 187 -1.27 8.43 13.96
CA ALA A 187 -2.63 8.94 13.98
C ALA A 187 -3.12 9.28 12.57
N ILE A 188 -4.31 8.84 12.21
CA ILE A 188 -5.01 9.32 11.02
C ILE A 188 -6.14 10.26 11.45
N THR A 189 -6.20 11.44 10.84
CA THR A 189 -7.26 12.41 11.13
C THR A 189 -8.55 11.97 10.43
N THR A 190 -9.61 11.74 11.21
CA THR A 190 -10.97 11.63 10.71
C THR A 190 -11.57 13.02 10.63
N ARG A 191 -12.19 13.41 9.52
CA ARG A 191 -12.76 14.75 9.32
C ARG A 191 -14.14 14.89 9.96
N ASN A 192 -15.00 13.89 9.69
CA ASN A 192 -16.39 13.92 10.14
C ASN A 192 -16.57 13.45 11.59
N TYR A 193 -15.57 12.77 12.15
CA TYR A 193 -15.61 12.16 13.48
C TYR A 193 -14.46 12.66 14.38
N GLU A 194 -13.92 13.85 14.13
CA GLU A 194 -12.82 14.44 14.92
C GLU A 194 -13.21 14.62 16.39
N ASN A 195 -14.46 14.91 16.67
CA ASN A 195 -15.00 15.00 18.03
C ASN A 195 -14.94 13.68 18.83
N ILE A 196 -14.88 12.54 18.15
CA ILE A 196 -14.77 11.20 18.75
C ILE A 196 -13.32 10.70 18.70
N PHE A 197 -12.67 10.84 17.54
CA PHE A 197 -11.36 10.28 17.20
C PHE A 197 -10.29 11.34 16.86
N GLY A 198 -10.41 12.53 17.43
CA GLY A 198 -9.44 13.62 17.24
C GLY A 198 -8.14 13.49 18.04
N ASP A 199 -7.98 12.41 18.81
CA ASP A 199 -6.76 12.18 19.58
C ASP A 199 -5.58 11.88 18.64
N LYS A 200 -4.48 12.62 18.83
CA LYS A 200 -3.25 12.53 18.04
C LYS A 200 -2.09 11.87 18.81
N GLY A 201 -2.38 11.25 19.95
CA GLY A 201 -1.38 10.65 20.83
C GLY A 201 -0.43 11.67 21.48
N THR A 202 0.47 11.16 22.29
CA THR A 202 1.53 11.89 22.98
C THR A 202 2.88 11.17 22.85
N GLU A 203 3.87 11.53 23.67
CA GLU A 203 5.07 10.70 23.86
C GLU A 203 4.68 9.33 24.42
N ILE A 204 5.32 8.27 23.93
CA ILE A 204 5.10 6.91 24.42
C ILE A 204 6.14 6.57 25.47
N PHE A 205 5.72 6.04 26.62
CA PHE A 205 6.60 5.75 27.75
C PHE A 205 6.04 4.68 28.69
N PHE A 206 6.87 4.20 29.62
CA PHE A 206 6.51 3.33 30.73
C PHE A 206 5.98 4.16 31.90
N PRO A 207 4.68 4.09 32.27
CA PRO A 207 4.13 4.89 33.39
C PRO A 207 4.72 4.54 34.75
N ASP A 208 5.10 3.27 34.96
CA ASP A 208 5.73 2.78 36.21
C ASP A 208 7.18 3.24 36.36
N LYS A 209 7.83 3.73 35.26
CA LYS A 209 9.19 4.24 35.28
C LYS A 209 9.35 5.51 34.43
N PRO A 210 8.83 6.64 34.86
CA PRO A 210 8.78 7.89 34.10
C PRO A 210 10.15 8.42 33.65
N ASP A 211 11.23 8.06 34.33
CA ASP A 211 12.61 8.47 34.02
C ASP A 211 13.26 7.60 32.91
N SER A 212 12.59 6.55 32.46
CA SER A 212 13.07 5.73 31.31
C SER A 212 12.98 6.52 29.99
N PRO A 213 13.73 6.12 28.95
CA PRO A 213 13.64 6.75 27.64
C PRO A 213 12.22 6.76 27.11
N ARG A 214 11.81 7.87 26.50
CA ARG A 214 10.51 8.06 25.88
C ARG A 214 10.66 8.10 24.38
N LEU A 215 9.68 7.61 23.65
CA LEU A 215 9.58 7.85 22.22
C LEU A 215 8.92 9.20 21.95
N ALA A 216 9.27 9.81 20.84
CA ALA A 216 8.60 10.97 20.32
C ALA A 216 7.08 10.75 20.21
N LYS A 217 6.35 11.84 20.08
CA LYS A 217 4.89 11.81 19.92
C LYS A 217 4.48 10.76 18.91
N ASN A 218 3.68 9.79 19.36
CA ASN A 218 3.13 8.74 18.52
C ASN A 218 4.22 7.97 17.73
N ALA A 219 5.41 7.79 18.34
CA ALA A 219 6.59 7.13 17.77
C ALA A 219 6.97 7.62 16.35
N ASP A 220 6.73 8.90 16.04
CA ASP A 220 6.93 9.46 14.69
C ASP A 220 6.24 8.64 13.58
N ASN A 221 5.10 8.04 13.90
CA ASN A 221 4.30 7.18 13.03
C ASN A 221 5.00 5.86 12.62
N HIS A 222 5.84 5.32 13.48
CA HIS A 222 6.49 4.02 13.28
C HIS A 222 5.95 2.96 14.24
N SER A 223 6.11 1.71 13.88
CA SER A 223 5.89 0.57 14.77
C SER A 223 6.88 0.61 15.93
N VAL A 224 6.53 -0.05 17.03
CA VAL A 224 7.25 0.03 18.30
C VAL A 224 7.67 -1.37 18.73
N ARG A 225 8.85 -1.49 19.36
CA ARG A 225 9.22 -2.69 20.12
C ARG A 225 9.67 -2.31 21.53
N PHE A 226 9.41 -3.18 22.48
CA PHE A 226 9.74 -2.91 23.88
C PHE A 226 10.03 -4.18 24.67
N ARG A 227 10.74 -3.99 25.80
CA ARG A 227 11.01 -5.05 26.79
C ARG A 227 10.58 -4.53 28.17
N PRO A 228 9.41 -4.96 28.67
CA PRO A 228 8.91 -4.49 29.97
C PRO A 228 9.85 -4.82 31.13
N ASP A 229 10.47 -6.00 31.10
CA ASP A 229 11.42 -6.48 32.12
C ASP A 229 12.70 -5.65 32.24
N LYS A 230 13.09 -4.93 31.19
CA LYS A 230 14.30 -4.08 31.11
C LYS A 230 14.00 -2.60 30.91
N HIS A 231 12.73 -2.20 30.81
CA HIS A 231 12.26 -0.86 30.44
C HIS A 231 12.96 -0.31 29.17
N LEU A 232 13.14 -1.19 28.18
CA LEU A 232 13.64 -0.80 26.86
C LEU A 232 12.47 -0.51 25.94
N LEU A 233 12.57 0.58 25.18
CA LEU A 233 11.51 1.05 24.30
C LEU A 233 12.14 1.70 23.08
N GLU A 234 11.78 1.22 21.87
CA GLU A 234 12.39 1.63 20.62
C GLU A 234 11.37 1.73 19.49
N THR A 235 11.59 2.65 18.55
CA THR A 235 10.89 2.63 17.26
C THR A 235 11.55 1.64 16.32
N THR A 236 10.75 0.94 15.53
CA THR A 236 11.23 0.12 14.41
C THR A 236 11.05 0.85 13.09
N SER A 237 11.54 0.28 12.00
CA SER A 237 11.34 0.85 10.65
C SER A 237 9.93 0.60 10.09
N GLY A 238 9.16 -0.30 10.68
CA GLY A 238 7.83 -0.68 10.21
C GLY A 238 6.78 0.42 10.41
N ARG A 239 5.72 0.35 9.59
CA ARG A 239 4.49 1.14 9.70
C ARG A 239 3.31 0.24 9.39
N ALA A 240 3.01 -0.68 10.29
CA ALA A 240 1.94 -1.65 10.09
C ALA A 240 0.58 -1.06 10.48
N GLN A 241 -0.42 -1.22 9.63
CA GLN A 241 -1.77 -0.72 9.88
C GLN A 241 -2.53 -1.65 10.82
N PHE A 242 -2.81 -2.88 10.40
CA PHE A 242 -3.47 -3.90 11.20
C PHE A 242 -2.83 -5.26 10.96
N GLY A 243 -1.98 -5.66 11.90
CA GLY A 243 -1.20 -6.88 11.84
C GLY A 243 0.18 -6.72 11.18
N HIS A 244 1.13 -7.44 11.74
CA HIS A 244 2.45 -7.71 11.19
C HIS A 244 2.84 -9.14 11.54
N THR A 245 3.90 -9.63 10.94
CA THR A 245 4.37 -10.99 11.20
C THR A 245 5.88 -11.09 10.97
N PHE A 246 6.47 -12.16 11.45
CA PHE A 246 7.85 -12.51 11.18
C PHE A 246 7.93 -13.84 10.44
N ASP A 247 8.82 -13.92 9.46
CA ASP A 247 9.17 -15.21 8.89
C ASP A 247 10.06 -16.01 9.85
N THR A 248 10.48 -17.21 9.44
CA THR A 248 11.34 -18.10 10.25
C THR A 248 12.65 -17.44 10.68
N TRP A 249 13.17 -16.46 9.93
CA TRP A 249 14.47 -15.81 10.17
C TRP A 249 14.34 -14.45 10.86
N GLY A 250 13.12 -14.03 11.19
CA GLY A 250 12.84 -12.77 11.87
C GLY A 250 12.75 -11.56 10.94
N HIS A 251 12.47 -11.75 9.65
CA HIS A 251 12.17 -10.63 8.76
C HIS A 251 10.75 -10.11 9.02
N PHE A 252 10.65 -8.79 9.17
CA PHE A 252 9.39 -8.11 9.47
C PHE A 252 8.57 -7.92 8.20
N LEU A 253 7.40 -8.55 8.15
CA LEU A 253 6.41 -8.46 7.07
C LEU A 253 5.13 -7.83 7.60
N TYR A 254 4.45 -7.01 6.79
CA TYR A 254 3.21 -6.35 7.19
C TYR A 254 2.30 -6.10 5.99
N ALA A 255 1.05 -5.77 6.27
CA ALA A 255 0.06 -5.36 5.29
C ALA A 255 -0.51 -3.98 5.63
N ASP A 256 -0.97 -3.27 4.62
CA ASP A 256 -1.88 -2.13 4.73
C ASP A 256 -3.06 -2.31 3.77
N ASN A 257 -4.09 -1.47 3.85
CA ASN A 257 -5.35 -1.65 3.11
C ASN A 257 -5.19 -2.12 1.66
N GLN A 258 -4.24 -1.60 0.91
CA GLN A 258 -4.06 -1.87 -0.52
C GLN A 258 -2.84 -2.74 -0.81
N ASN A 259 -1.86 -2.77 0.09
CA ASN A 259 -0.64 -3.55 -0.06
C ASN A 259 -0.67 -4.74 0.90
N HIS A 260 -1.01 -5.88 0.39
CA HIS A 260 -1.13 -7.10 1.18
C HIS A 260 0.22 -7.74 1.55
N ALA A 261 1.31 -7.31 0.90
CA ALA A 261 2.66 -7.81 1.18
C ALA A 261 3.69 -6.68 1.11
N SER A 262 4.22 -6.30 2.27
CA SER A 262 5.30 -5.34 2.44
C SER A 262 6.35 -5.88 3.41
N ALA A 263 7.61 -5.49 3.22
CA ALA A 263 8.72 -5.88 4.09
C ALA A 263 9.49 -4.65 4.60
N VAL A 264 9.96 -4.70 5.82
CA VAL A 264 11.05 -3.83 6.28
C VAL A 264 12.35 -4.37 5.70
N VAL A 265 13.06 -3.54 4.93
CA VAL A 265 14.30 -3.95 4.26
C VAL A 265 15.53 -3.47 5.02
N ILE A 266 15.50 -2.24 5.52
CA ILE A 266 16.60 -1.66 6.30
C ILE A 266 16.08 -1.02 7.58
N GLU A 267 16.73 -1.30 8.71
CA GLU A 267 16.31 -0.75 9.98
C GLU A 267 16.74 0.71 10.16
N ASN A 268 15.91 1.51 10.83
CA ASN A 268 16.14 2.93 11.10
C ASN A 268 17.48 3.19 11.77
N GLN A 269 17.94 2.30 12.65
CA GLN A 269 19.23 2.42 13.31
C GLN A 269 20.41 2.52 12.32
N TYR A 270 20.30 1.89 11.15
CA TYR A 270 21.33 1.98 10.11
C TYR A 270 21.23 3.28 9.33
N VAL A 271 20.04 3.69 8.95
CA VAL A 271 19.81 4.90 8.16
C VAL A 271 20.12 6.16 8.96
N ASN A 272 19.69 6.19 10.22
CA ASN A 272 19.85 7.37 11.11
C ASN A 272 21.32 7.70 11.46
N ARG A 273 22.27 6.79 11.17
CA ARG A 273 23.71 7.07 11.33
C ARG A 273 24.20 8.20 10.42
N ASN A 274 23.53 8.41 9.29
CA ASN A 274 23.90 9.41 8.31
C ASN A 274 22.72 10.35 8.03
N PRO A 275 22.63 11.47 8.74
CA PRO A 275 21.52 12.43 8.59
C PRO A 275 21.47 13.12 7.23
N ASP A 276 22.58 13.08 6.47
CA ASP A 276 22.66 13.66 5.13
C ASP A 276 22.13 12.72 4.03
N LEU A 277 21.86 11.44 4.37
CA LEU A 277 21.34 10.44 3.45
C LEU A 277 19.82 10.60 3.25
N PRO A 278 19.35 11.05 2.09
CA PRO A 278 17.93 11.10 1.82
C PRO A 278 17.40 9.70 1.50
N VAL A 279 16.53 9.17 2.35
CA VAL A 279 15.85 7.90 2.13
C VAL A 279 14.35 8.16 2.09
N ALA A 280 13.71 7.75 1.01
CA ALA A 280 12.25 7.90 0.85
C ALA A 280 11.45 7.00 1.81
N GLY A 281 12.06 5.91 2.26
CA GLY A 281 11.49 4.95 3.20
C GLY A 281 12.45 3.78 3.43
N THR A 282 12.13 2.99 4.44
CA THR A 282 12.91 1.82 4.89
C THR A 282 12.23 0.49 4.55
N MET A 283 11.08 0.60 3.90
CA MET A 283 10.16 -0.48 3.59
C MET A 283 9.93 -0.60 2.09
N GLU A 284 9.50 -1.76 1.64
CA GLU A 284 9.13 -2.02 0.25
C GLU A 284 7.85 -2.85 0.16
N ALA A 285 6.95 -2.46 -0.75
CA ALA A 285 5.88 -3.34 -1.20
C ALA A 285 6.50 -4.43 -2.08
N ILE A 286 6.38 -5.69 -1.66
CA ILE A 286 7.09 -6.82 -2.28
C ILE A 286 6.21 -7.66 -3.21
N SER A 287 4.91 -7.35 -3.33
CA SER A 287 3.99 -8.07 -4.22
C SER A 287 4.31 -7.81 -5.70
N ASP A 288 4.43 -8.88 -6.51
CA ASP A 288 4.63 -8.80 -7.96
C ASP A 288 3.33 -8.45 -8.74
N HIS A 289 2.18 -8.54 -8.09
CA HIS A 289 0.88 -8.14 -8.64
C HIS A 289 0.39 -6.78 -8.10
N GLY A 290 1.24 -6.06 -7.38
CA GLY A 290 1.12 -4.63 -7.07
C GLY A 290 0.13 -4.28 -5.96
N ALA A 291 0.02 -2.97 -5.72
CA ALA A 291 -0.97 -2.40 -4.80
C ALA A 291 -2.37 -2.48 -5.41
N ALA A 292 -3.40 -2.59 -4.58
CA ALA A 292 -4.79 -2.81 -4.99
C ALA A 292 -4.92 -3.98 -5.99
N ALA A 293 -4.19 -5.06 -5.71
CA ALA A 293 -4.14 -6.26 -6.53
C ALA A 293 -5.53 -6.81 -6.82
N GLU A 294 -5.71 -7.40 -7.99
CA GLU A 294 -6.94 -8.11 -8.32
C GLU A 294 -7.16 -9.29 -7.36
N ILE A 295 -8.39 -9.44 -6.86
CA ILE A 295 -8.79 -10.53 -5.96
C ILE A 295 -10.03 -11.23 -6.49
N TYR A 296 -10.20 -12.50 -6.11
CA TYR A 296 -11.22 -13.39 -6.69
C TYR A 296 -12.30 -13.75 -5.67
N GLN A 297 -13.12 -12.76 -5.34
CA GLN A 297 -14.26 -12.96 -4.43
C GLN A 297 -15.35 -13.83 -5.06
N ILE A 298 -16.07 -14.60 -4.22
CA ILE A 298 -17.19 -15.43 -4.64
C ILE A 298 -18.53 -14.99 -4.03
N THR A 299 -18.51 -13.97 -3.17
CA THR A 299 -19.75 -13.41 -2.61
C THR A 299 -20.58 -12.74 -3.70
N THR A 300 -21.88 -12.96 -3.68
CA THR A 300 -22.82 -12.41 -4.66
C THR A 300 -23.41 -11.08 -4.22
N ASN A 301 -23.02 -10.56 -3.05
CA ASN A 301 -23.56 -9.29 -2.56
C ASN A 301 -22.97 -8.11 -3.33
N PRO A 302 -23.76 -7.44 -4.20
CA PRO A 302 -23.28 -6.30 -4.99
C PRO A 302 -23.27 -4.98 -4.19
N GLU A 303 -23.89 -4.93 -3.01
CA GLU A 303 -23.97 -3.70 -2.21
C GLU A 303 -22.68 -3.47 -1.44
N ARG A 304 -21.74 -2.77 -2.09
CA ARG A 304 -20.54 -2.31 -1.43
C ARG A 304 -20.74 -0.95 -0.81
N GLN A 305 -20.28 -0.88 0.40
CA GLN A 305 -20.39 0.31 1.24
C GLN A 305 -19.17 1.23 1.08
N LEU A 306 -18.07 0.69 0.56
CA LEU A 306 -16.83 1.41 0.28
C LEU A 306 -16.88 2.19 -1.03
N MET A 307 -16.23 3.34 -1.04
CA MET A 307 -15.96 4.11 -2.27
C MET A 307 -14.86 3.49 -3.16
N SER A 308 -14.37 2.29 -2.84
CA SER A 308 -13.33 1.56 -3.57
C SER A 308 -13.89 0.54 -4.57
N GLY A 309 -13.07 0.12 -5.52
CA GLY A 309 -13.45 -0.82 -6.57
C GLY A 309 -13.73 -2.24 -6.07
N VAL A 310 -14.73 -2.91 -6.67
CA VAL A 310 -15.01 -4.35 -6.45
C VAL A 310 -13.92 -5.19 -7.14
N GLY A 311 -13.45 -6.29 -6.50
CA GLY A 311 -12.47 -7.20 -7.11
C GLY A 311 -11.03 -6.71 -6.99
N THR A 312 -10.77 -5.76 -6.12
CA THR A 312 -9.41 -5.31 -5.79
C THR A 312 -9.16 -5.34 -4.29
N MET A 313 -7.92 -5.59 -3.88
CA MET A 313 -7.48 -5.55 -2.49
C MET A 313 -7.68 -4.14 -1.93
N THR A 314 -8.47 -4.00 -0.86
CA THR A 314 -8.84 -2.71 -0.27
C THR A 314 -8.84 -2.69 1.25
N SER A 315 -8.87 -3.87 1.89
CA SER A 315 -8.94 -4.04 3.34
C SER A 315 -8.01 -5.16 3.83
N ALA A 316 -6.82 -5.26 3.22
CA ALA A 316 -5.82 -6.23 3.65
C ALA A 316 -5.43 -6.01 5.11
N CYS A 317 -5.52 -7.06 5.94
CA CYS A 317 -5.24 -7.03 7.36
C CYS A 317 -4.86 -8.42 7.88
N GLY A 318 -4.37 -8.48 9.12
CA GLY A 318 -4.11 -9.74 9.82
C GLY A 318 -3.16 -10.67 9.07
N ILE A 319 -2.06 -10.12 8.53
CA ILE A 319 -1.03 -10.93 7.83
C ILE A 319 -0.34 -11.89 8.78
N SER A 320 -0.19 -13.16 8.38
CA SER A 320 0.61 -14.16 9.10
C SER A 320 1.53 -14.92 8.17
N ALA A 321 2.81 -14.99 8.53
CA ALA A 321 3.74 -15.93 7.92
C ALA A 321 3.45 -17.33 8.45
N TYR A 322 3.28 -18.29 7.56
CA TYR A 322 3.03 -19.66 7.96
C TYR A 322 4.32 -20.38 8.40
N THR A 323 4.38 -20.66 9.68
CA THR A 323 5.51 -21.32 10.34
C THR A 323 5.07 -22.53 11.20
N GLY A 324 3.87 -23.07 10.90
CA GLY A 324 3.24 -24.15 11.69
C GLY A 324 3.79 -25.56 11.45
N GLY A 325 4.48 -25.79 10.32
CA GLY A 325 5.09 -27.08 10.00
C GLY A 325 4.12 -28.23 9.71
N LEU A 326 2.81 -27.97 9.62
CA LEU A 326 1.76 -28.95 9.31
C LEU A 326 1.46 -29.03 7.82
N PHE A 327 1.47 -27.89 7.10
CA PHE A 327 1.13 -27.85 5.69
C PHE A 327 2.25 -28.44 4.84
N SER A 328 1.87 -29.05 3.72
CA SER A 328 2.81 -29.60 2.75
C SER A 328 3.07 -28.63 1.60
N SER A 329 4.12 -28.89 0.80
CA SER A 329 4.42 -28.10 -0.41
C SER A 329 3.20 -28.04 -1.33
N PRO A 330 2.89 -26.85 -1.93
CA PRO A 330 3.72 -25.63 -1.96
C PRO A 330 3.51 -24.66 -0.78
N PHE A 331 2.65 -24.98 0.20
CA PHE A 331 2.22 -24.12 1.30
C PHE A 331 3.05 -24.27 2.58
N ASP A 332 4.19 -24.96 2.54
CA ASP A 332 4.98 -25.34 3.71
C ASP A 332 5.98 -24.28 4.19
N LYS A 333 6.47 -23.42 3.28
CA LYS A 333 7.58 -22.47 3.55
C LYS A 333 7.43 -21.18 2.79
N ASN A 334 7.84 -20.08 3.44
CA ASN A 334 7.84 -18.73 2.87
C ASN A 334 6.44 -18.31 2.40
N ILE A 335 5.43 -18.64 3.17
CA ILE A 335 4.02 -18.38 2.83
C ILE A 335 3.50 -17.29 3.76
N THR A 336 2.74 -16.36 3.21
CA THR A 336 1.91 -15.42 3.98
C THR A 336 0.45 -15.57 3.62
N PHE A 337 -0.39 -15.56 4.65
CA PHE A 337 -1.84 -15.45 4.55
C PHE A 337 -2.25 -14.05 4.94
N VAL A 338 -3.21 -13.46 4.22
CA VAL A 338 -3.71 -12.10 4.47
C VAL A 338 -5.22 -12.10 4.35
N CYS A 339 -5.89 -11.56 5.36
CA CYS A 339 -7.33 -11.35 5.32
C CYS A 339 -7.70 -10.18 4.41
N GLU A 340 -8.82 -10.32 3.70
CA GLU A 340 -9.49 -9.22 2.97
C GLU A 340 -10.94 -9.18 3.41
N SER A 341 -11.19 -8.40 4.46
CA SER A 341 -12.45 -8.42 5.22
C SER A 341 -13.66 -7.96 4.41
N VAL A 342 -13.47 -6.96 3.52
CA VAL A 342 -14.56 -6.40 2.71
C VAL A 342 -14.99 -7.36 1.61
N SER A 343 -14.05 -8.15 1.08
CA SER A 343 -14.28 -9.07 -0.04
C SER A 343 -14.50 -10.53 0.40
N ASN A 344 -14.57 -10.79 1.72
CA ASN A 344 -14.94 -12.09 2.32
C ASN A 344 -13.98 -13.23 1.94
N LEU A 345 -12.65 -12.99 2.03
CA LEU A 345 -11.65 -13.97 1.59
C LEU A 345 -10.34 -13.88 2.39
N VAL A 346 -9.53 -14.94 2.26
CA VAL A 346 -8.13 -14.98 2.71
C VAL A 346 -7.25 -15.25 1.50
N HIS A 347 -6.34 -14.32 1.26
CA HIS A 347 -5.34 -14.36 0.19
C HIS A 347 -4.09 -15.11 0.62
N VAL A 348 -3.35 -15.69 -0.33
CA VAL A 348 -2.09 -16.40 -0.05
C VAL A 348 -1.03 -16.06 -1.08
N ASP A 349 0.16 -15.76 -0.58
CA ASP A 349 1.37 -15.55 -1.38
C ASP A 349 2.54 -16.39 -0.88
N LYS A 350 3.49 -16.61 -1.80
CA LYS A 350 4.80 -17.20 -1.50
C LYS A 350 5.91 -16.18 -1.73
N GLN A 351 6.78 -16.00 -0.73
CA GLN A 351 7.94 -15.14 -0.84
C GLN A 351 9.10 -15.86 -1.53
N HIS A 352 9.74 -15.13 -2.44
CA HIS A 352 10.97 -15.52 -3.13
C HIS A 352 12.07 -14.51 -2.83
N ASP A 353 13.30 -14.97 -2.70
CA ASP A 353 14.46 -14.11 -2.46
C ASP A 353 14.70 -13.19 -3.66
N SER A 354 14.96 -11.90 -3.41
CA SER A 354 15.25 -10.90 -4.43
C SER A 354 16.28 -9.87 -3.93
N GLY A 355 17.57 -10.18 -4.11
CA GLY A 355 18.66 -9.34 -3.61
C GLY A 355 18.60 -9.16 -2.10
N ALA A 356 18.51 -7.91 -1.64
CA ALA A 356 18.40 -7.56 -0.22
C ALA A 356 17.00 -7.79 0.38
N THR A 357 15.98 -8.10 -0.44
CA THR A 357 14.57 -8.21 -0.02
C THR A 357 13.89 -9.45 -0.65
N PHE A 358 12.59 -9.38 -0.85
CA PHE A 358 11.75 -10.46 -1.36
C PHE A 358 10.87 -9.99 -2.52
N VAL A 359 10.33 -10.97 -3.26
CA VAL A 359 9.17 -10.83 -4.13
C VAL A 359 8.10 -11.79 -3.64
N SER A 360 6.90 -11.29 -3.42
CA SER A 360 5.72 -12.07 -2.99
C SER A 360 4.85 -12.35 -4.21
N SER A 361 4.65 -13.62 -4.50
CA SER A 361 3.93 -14.09 -5.68
C SER A 361 2.75 -14.96 -5.29
N ARG A 362 1.64 -14.78 -5.99
CA ARG A 362 0.43 -15.59 -5.80
C ARG A 362 0.69 -17.07 -6.03
N ILE A 363 0.15 -17.93 -5.18
CA ILE A 363 0.20 -19.39 -5.35
C ILE A 363 -1.21 -19.99 -5.26
N GLY A 364 -1.33 -21.28 -5.57
CA GLY A 364 -2.58 -22.01 -5.57
C GLY A 364 -3.29 -22.00 -6.93
N ARG A 365 -4.61 -22.06 -6.93
CA ARG A 365 -5.41 -22.12 -8.17
C ARG A 365 -5.45 -20.78 -8.88
N SER A 366 -5.36 -20.80 -10.20
CA SER A 366 -5.53 -19.59 -11.02
C SER A 366 -6.94 -19.00 -10.83
N HIS A 367 -7.02 -17.68 -10.65
CA HIS A 367 -8.28 -16.93 -10.47
C HIS A 367 -9.14 -17.41 -9.28
N LYS A 368 -8.50 -17.91 -8.23
CA LYS A 368 -9.12 -18.33 -6.97
C LYS A 368 -8.30 -17.85 -5.80
N GLU A 369 -8.96 -17.67 -4.68
CA GLU A 369 -8.28 -17.38 -3.41
C GLU A 369 -8.06 -18.65 -2.58
N PHE A 370 -7.19 -18.59 -1.58
CA PHE A 370 -6.97 -19.72 -0.67
C PHE A 370 -8.26 -20.12 0.06
N LEU A 371 -8.97 -19.12 0.57
CA LEU A 371 -10.29 -19.25 1.17
C LEU A 371 -11.18 -18.10 0.71
N ALA A 372 -12.40 -18.36 0.29
CA ALA A 372 -13.40 -17.34 0.01
C ALA A 372 -14.79 -17.81 0.45
N SER A 373 -15.65 -16.88 0.85
CA SER A 373 -17.03 -17.19 1.28
C SER A 373 -18.09 -16.56 0.39
N ARG A 374 -19.21 -17.27 0.19
CA ARG A 374 -20.44 -16.71 -0.40
C ARG A 374 -21.24 -15.88 0.61
N ASP A 375 -20.97 -16.05 1.90
CA ASP A 375 -21.58 -15.30 2.97
C ASP A 375 -20.97 -13.89 3.06
N ALA A 376 -21.77 -12.88 2.77
CA ALA A 376 -21.34 -11.48 2.82
C ALA A 376 -21.05 -10.95 4.24
N TRP A 377 -21.44 -11.70 5.27
CA TRP A 377 -21.17 -11.36 6.67
C TRP A 377 -19.87 -11.97 7.18
N PHE A 378 -19.23 -12.87 6.45
CA PHE A 378 -17.89 -13.37 6.76
C PHE A 378 -16.87 -12.23 6.63
N ARG A 379 -16.26 -11.83 7.75
CA ARG A 379 -15.30 -10.72 7.83
C ARG A 379 -14.01 -11.18 8.48
N PRO A 380 -13.16 -11.91 7.75
CA PRO A 380 -11.88 -12.33 8.31
C PRO A 380 -11.03 -11.09 8.58
N VAL A 381 -10.56 -10.92 9.81
CA VAL A 381 -9.77 -9.75 10.24
C VAL A 381 -8.37 -10.12 10.68
N ASN A 382 -8.16 -11.35 11.12
CA ASN A 382 -6.84 -11.80 11.56
C ASN A 382 -6.64 -13.28 11.28
N THR A 383 -5.37 -13.68 11.18
CA THR A 383 -4.96 -15.08 11.08
C THR A 383 -3.98 -15.42 12.20
N TYR A 384 -3.98 -16.69 12.65
CA TYR A 384 -3.12 -17.15 13.73
C TYR A 384 -2.63 -18.57 13.42
N VAL A 385 -1.35 -18.88 13.74
CA VAL A 385 -0.78 -20.22 13.60
C VAL A 385 -0.73 -20.87 14.98
N GLY A 386 -1.56 -21.88 15.19
CA GLY A 386 -1.75 -22.52 16.49
C GLY A 386 -0.71 -23.60 16.83
N PRO A 387 -0.79 -24.15 18.08
CA PRO A 387 0.12 -25.19 18.56
C PRO A 387 0.07 -26.51 17.78
N ASP A 388 -1.02 -26.77 17.07
CA ASP A 388 -1.21 -27.92 16.16
C ASP A 388 -0.71 -27.66 14.73
N GLY A 389 -0.16 -26.47 14.46
CA GLY A 389 0.31 -26.05 13.15
C GLY A 389 -0.80 -25.66 12.18
N ALA A 390 -2.06 -25.68 12.61
CA ALA A 390 -3.19 -25.22 11.83
C ALA A 390 -3.17 -23.69 11.65
N LEU A 391 -3.81 -23.22 10.58
CA LEU A 391 -4.13 -21.81 10.37
C LEU A 391 -5.52 -21.53 10.93
N TYR A 392 -5.61 -20.57 11.86
CA TYR A 392 -6.86 -20.09 12.42
C TYR A 392 -7.27 -18.79 11.76
N ILE A 393 -8.57 -18.61 11.53
CA ILE A 393 -9.14 -17.39 10.96
C ILE A 393 -10.08 -16.79 11.99
N VAL A 394 -9.81 -15.54 12.36
CA VAL A 394 -10.66 -14.73 13.24
C VAL A 394 -11.67 -13.98 12.37
N ASP A 395 -12.94 -14.30 12.53
CA ASP A 395 -14.03 -13.75 11.74
C ASP A 395 -14.89 -12.82 12.60
N TYR A 396 -14.80 -11.54 12.34
CA TYR A 396 -15.54 -10.49 13.04
C TYR A 396 -17.06 -10.61 12.86
N TYR A 397 -17.50 -11.24 11.78
CA TYR A 397 -18.85 -11.59 11.39
C TYR A 397 -19.89 -10.45 11.53
N ARG A 398 -19.80 -9.48 10.68
CA ARG A 398 -20.67 -8.29 10.64
C ARG A 398 -21.23 -8.05 9.24
N GLN A 399 -22.44 -7.47 9.16
CA GLN A 399 -22.98 -7.01 7.87
C GLN A 399 -22.05 -5.95 7.27
N ILE A 400 -21.63 -4.99 8.08
CA ILE A 400 -20.74 -3.88 7.71
C ILE A 400 -19.46 -3.96 8.54
N ILE A 401 -18.31 -3.87 7.89
CA ILE A 401 -17.00 -3.76 8.52
C ILE A 401 -16.27 -2.54 8.00
N GLU A 402 -16.84 -1.35 8.20
CA GLU A 402 -16.20 -0.12 7.74
C GLU A 402 -16.49 1.01 8.72
N HIS A 403 -15.50 1.91 8.87
CA HIS A 403 -15.70 3.15 9.58
C HIS A 403 -16.51 4.11 8.71
N PRO A 404 -17.57 4.76 9.22
CA PRO A 404 -18.47 5.59 8.42
C PRO A 404 -17.79 6.81 7.77
N GLU A 405 -16.58 7.19 8.18
CA GLU A 405 -15.75 8.19 7.48
C GLU A 405 -15.49 7.82 6.01
N TRP A 406 -15.39 6.52 5.70
CA TRP A 406 -15.05 5.98 4.38
C TRP A 406 -16.25 5.42 3.61
N MET A 407 -17.46 5.57 4.16
CA MET A 407 -18.71 5.15 3.55
C MET A 407 -19.42 6.29 2.83
N SER A 408 -20.28 5.96 1.87
CA SER A 408 -21.18 6.97 1.30
C SER A 408 -22.24 7.41 2.33
N GLU A 409 -22.74 8.63 2.21
CA GLU A 409 -23.79 9.13 3.10
C GLU A 409 -25.04 8.24 3.05
N GLU A 410 -25.37 7.70 1.87
CA GLU A 410 -26.50 6.80 1.67
C GLU A 410 -26.32 5.51 2.44
N ALA A 411 -25.12 4.91 2.40
CA ALA A 411 -24.81 3.69 3.15
C ALA A 411 -24.86 3.92 4.67
N VAL A 412 -24.36 5.06 5.15
CA VAL A 412 -24.46 5.43 6.57
C VAL A 412 -25.92 5.65 6.99
N LYS A 413 -26.72 6.32 6.18
CA LYS A 413 -28.16 6.56 6.44
C LYS A 413 -28.99 5.30 6.36
N ALA A 414 -28.60 4.31 5.56
CA ALA A 414 -29.28 3.01 5.48
C ALA A 414 -29.16 2.23 6.81
N GLY A 415 -28.17 2.56 7.66
CA GLY A 415 -27.95 1.93 8.95
C GLY A 415 -27.23 0.58 8.84
N GLY A 416 -27.24 -0.21 9.92
CA GLY A 416 -26.65 -1.55 9.92
C GLY A 416 -25.19 -1.63 10.41
N LEU A 417 -24.58 -0.51 10.84
CA LEU A 417 -23.21 -0.46 11.34
C LEU A 417 -22.93 -1.46 12.49
N TYR A 418 -23.95 -1.76 13.29
CA TYR A 418 -23.87 -2.67 14.43
C TYR A 418 -24.62 -4.00 14.21
N ASN A 419 -25.07 -4.28 12.99
CA ASN A 419 -25.72 -5.54 12.71
C ASN A 419 -24.70 -6.68 12.78
N GLY A 420 -24.94 -7.65 13.68
CA GLY A 420 -24.01 -8.73 13.99
C GLY A 420 -23.13 -8.50 15.23
N LYS A 421 -23.35 -7.42 16.01
CA LYS A 421 -22.53 -7.10 17.20
C LYS A 421 -22.50 -8.19 18.29
N ASP A 422 -23.42 -9.15 18.23
CA ASP A 422 -23.48 -10.29 19.15
C ASP A 422 -23.04 -11.59 18.45
N MET A 423 -22.42 -11.49 17.27
CA MET A 423 -21.95 -12.61 16.46
C MET A 423 -20.42 -12.55 16.30
N GLY A 424 -19.83 -13.70 16.03
CA GLY A 424 -18.39 -13.81 15.79
C GLY A 424 -17.96 -15.25 15.72
N ARG A 425 -16.91 -15.56 14.94
CA ARG A 425 -16.50 -16.94 14.72
C ARG A 425 -15.00 -17.10 14.65
N ILE A 426 -14.53 -18.27 14.98
CA ILE A 426 -13.15 -18.69 14.80
C ILE A 426 -13.16 -19.99 14.02
N TYR A 427 -12.46 -20.00 12.90
CA TYR A 427 -12.29 -21.19 12.07
C TYR A 427 -10.87 -21.74 12.16
N ARG A 428 -10.73 -23.02 11.94
CA ARG A 428 -9.47 -23.77 11.89
C ARG A 428 -9.30 -24.41 10.52
N ILE A 429 -8.15 -24.19 9.87
CA ILE A 429 -7.84 -24.74 8.56
C ILE A 429 -6.66 -25.72 8.69
N THR A 430 -6.84 -26.93 8.16
CA THR A 430 -5.85 -28.00 8.17
C THR A 430 -5.84 -28.76 6.86
N PRO A 431 -4.79 -29.53 6.53
CA PRO A 431 -4.85 -30.52 5.46
C PRO A 431 -5.96 -31.53 5.69
N THR A 432 -6.61 -32.00 4.61
CA THR A 432 -7.60 -33.09 4.69
C THR A 432 -6.99 -34.34 5.33
N GLY A 433 -7.73 -34.97 6.25
CA GLY A 433 -7.23 -36.13 7.01
C GLY A 433 -6.50 -35.79 8.31
N THR A 434 -6.29 -34.51 8.62
CA THR A 434 -5.74 -34.10 9.92
C THR A 434 -6.77 -34.35 11.05
N ASN A 435 -6.28 -34.79 12.21
CA ASN A 435 -7.09 -35.02 13.38
C ASN A 435 -7.65 -33.72 13.99
N ALA A 436 -8.54 -33.87 14.97
CA ALA A 436 -9.05 -32.76 15.78
C ALA A 436 -7.91 -32.02 16.51
N ALA A 437 -8.19 -30.81 17.00
CA ALA A 437 -7.24 -29.95 17.70
C ALA A 437 -6.99 -30.49 19.13
N GLU A 438 -6.03 -31.39 19.28
CA GLU A 438 -5.71 -32.06 20.57
C GLU A 438 -5.29 -31.04 21.65
N TRP A 439 -4.82 -29.84 21.29
CA TRP A 439 -4.45 -28.79 22.27
C TRP A 439 -5.65 -28.32 23.10
N ILE A 440 -6.88 -28.46 22.60
CA ILE A 440 -8.11 -28.10 23.32
C ILE A 440 -8.24 -28.89 24.63
N LYS A 441 -7.73 -30.13 24.67
CA LYS A 441 -7.69 -30.96 25.88
C LYS A 441 -6.62 -30.52 26.89
N GLY A 442 -5.94 -29.44 26.62
CA GLY A 442 -4.88 -28.86 27.41
C GLY A 442 -3.46 -29.15 26.91
N ILE A 443 -2.58 -28.18 27.11
CA ILE A 443 -1.16 -28.23 26.85
C ILE A 443 -0.45 -28.18 28.20
N LYS A 444 0.74 -28.78 28.33
CA LYS A 444 1.55 -28.76 29.55
C LYS A 444 2.88 -28.02 29.36
N LEU A 445 2.98 -27.13 28.40
CA LEU A 445 4.23 -26.41 28.15
C LEU A 445 4.61 -25.49 29.31
N GLY A 446 3.63 -24.90 29.98
CA GLY A 446 3.85 -24.08 31.15
C GLY A 446 4.47 -24.85 32.35
N ASP A 447 4.17 -26.14 32.47
CA ASP A 447 4.70 -27.03 33.53
C ASP A 447 6.02 -27.72 33.13
N ALA A 448 6.41 -27.61 31.86
CA ALA A 448 7.63 -28.26 31.36
C ALA A 448 8.87 -27.74 32.10
N SER A 449 9.82 -28.61 32.39
CA SER A 449 11.12 -28.20 32.92
C SER A 449 11.90 -27.33 31.95
N SER A 450 12.85 -26.53 32.44
CA SER A 450 13.67 -25.68 31.56
C SER A 450 14.42 -26.51 30.51
N LYS A 451 14.80 -27.74 30.81
CA LYS A 451 15.44 -28.65 29.84
C LYS A 451 14.47 -29.12 28.75
N GLU A 452 13.21 -29.41 29.08
CA GLU A 452 12.17 -29.75 28.12
C GLU A 452 11.84 -28.54 27.23
N LEU A 453 11.85 -27.32 27.77
CA LEU A 453 11.70 -26.10 27.00
C LEU A 453 12.84 -25.92 25.97
N VAL A 454 14.10 -26.20 26.35
CA VAL A 454 15.22 -26.19 25.38
C VAL A 454 14.97 -27.17 24.24
N ALA A 455 14.43 -28.35 24.52
CA ALA A 455 14.08 -29.30 23.45
C ALA A 455 12.99 -28.76 22.50
N GLN A 456 12.04 -27.97 23.02
CA GLN A 456 11.00 -27.35 22.18
C GLN A 456 11.53 -26.24 21.28
N LEU A 457 12.69 -25.66 21.52
CA LEU A 457 13.34 -24.70 20.60
C LEU A 457 13.64 -25.32 19.22
N ALA A 458 13.72 -26.66 19.14
CA ALA A 458 13.92 -27.40 17.89
C ALA A 458 12.59 -27.88 17.25
N ASN A 459 11.45 -27.52 17.77
CA ASN A 459 10.14 -27.91 17.22
C ASN A 459 9.94 -27.31 15.81
N LYS A 460 9.27 -28.05 14.92
CA LYS A 460 8.97 -27.58 13.56
C LYS A 460 8.01 -26.40 13.56
N ASN A 461 7.08 -26.35 14.51
CA ASN A 461 6.10 -25.29 14.66
C ASN A 461 6.67 -24.14 15.51
N SER A 462 6.63 -22.93 15.00
CA SER A 462 7.13 -21.72 15.68
C SER A 462 6.37 -21.38 16.97
N TRP A 463 5.10 -21.77 17.08
CA TRP A 463 4.34 -21.56 18.31
C TRP A 463 5.07 -22.18 19.52
N TRP A 464 5.54 -23.42 19.38
CA TRP A 464 6.29 -24.11 20.44
C TRP A 464 7.65 -23.46 20.69
N ARG A 465 8.37 -23.08 19.62
CA ARG A 465 9.70 -22.47 19.74
C ARG A 465 9.65 -21.11 20.45
N LEU A 466 8.74 -20.22 20.02
CA LEU A 466 8.61 -18.87 20.59
C LEU A 466 8.10 -18.90 22.03
N ASN A 467 7.10 -19.73 22.34
CA ASN A 467 6.64 -19.90 23.72
C ASN A 467 7.70 -20.52 24.63
N ALA A 468 8.47 -21.51 24.15
CA ALA A 468 9.58 -22.07 24.91
C ALA A 468 10.67 -21.03 25.15
N GLN A 469 11.08 -20.24 24.14
CA GLN A 469 12.05 -19.16 24.29
C GLN A 469 11.57 -18.13 25.31
N ARG A 470 10.32 -17.67 25.21
CA ARG A 470 9.69 -16.72 26.14
C ARG A 470 9.74 -17.25 27.58
N LEU A 471 9.30 -18.51 27.79
CA LEU A 471 9.30 -19.14 29.12
C LEU A 471 10.72 -19.29 29.68
N LEU A 472 11.72 -19.59 28.85
CA LEU A 472 13.14 -19.65 29.28
C LEU A 472 13.65 -18.27 29.73
N MET A 473 13.24 -17.19 29.01
CA MET A 473 13.57 -15.81 29.41
C MET A 473 12.89 -15.44 30.72
N ASP A 474 11.62 -15.78 30.90
CA ASP A 474 10.85 -15.51 32.10
C ASP A 474 11.46 -16.22 33.34
N ARG A 475 11.94 -17.45 33.19
CA ARG A 475 12.55 -18.23 34.27
C ARG A 475 13.97 -17.83 34.59
N ALA A 476 14.73 -17.36 33.58
CA ALA A 476 16.14 -17.01 33.67
C ALA A 476 17.02 -18.10 34.31
N ASP A 477 16.67 -19.37 34.09
CA ASP A 477 17.34 -20.53 34.64
C ASP A 477 18.66 -20.80 33.92
N LYS A 478 19.80 -20.50 34.56
CA LYS A 478 21.12 -20.66 33.95
C LYS A 478 21.62 -22.13 33.97
N SER A 479 20.91 -23.03 34.60
CA SER A 479 21.31 -24.44 34.62
C SER A 479 21.28 -25.11 33.24
N ILE A 480 20.48 -24.50 32.29
CA ILE A 480 20.29 -25.00 30.93
C ILE A 480 21.34 -24.50 29.92
N LEU A 481 22.26 -23.65 30.32
CA LEU A 481 23.28 -23.09 29.42
C LEU A 481 24.07 -24.16 28.63
N PRO A 482 24.51 -25.31 29.22
CA PRO A 482 25.15 -26.36 28.43
C PRO A 482 24.24 -26.93 27.32
N ASP A 483 22.93 -27.07 27.60
CA ASP A 483 21.97 -27.61 26.65
C ASP A 483 21.72 -26.59 25.51
N LEU A 484 21.63 -25.29 25.80
CA LEU A 484 21.53 -24.25 24.80
C LEU A 484 22.79 -24.16 23.91
N VAL A 485 23.98 -24.24 24.52
CA VAL A 485 25.24 -24.25 23.74
C VAL A 485 25.31 -25.48 22.85
N ALA A 486 24.88 -26.65 23.31
CA ALA A 486 24.80 -27.84 22.50
C ALA A 486 23.81 -27.69 21.33
N LEU A 487 22.63 -27.12 21.60
CA LEU A 487 21.61 -26.88 20.58
C LEU A 487 22.06 -25.85 19.54
N SER A 488 22.82 -24.81 19.93
CA SER A 488 23.35 -23.79 19.00
C SER A 488 24.29 -24.34 17.93
N SER A 489 24.74 -25.59 18.10
CA SER A 489 25.61 -26.32 17.14
C SER A 489 24.92 -27.54 16.50
N ASN A 490 23.66 -27.79 16.78
CA ASN A 490 22.93 -28.95 16.27
C ASN A 490 22.58 -28.81 14.79
N VAL A 491 23.34 -29.47 13.92
CA VAL A 491 23.19 -29.37 12.45
C VAL A 491 21.81 -29.82 11.96
N ALA A 492 21.14 -30.74 12.69
CA ALA A 492 19.85 -31.30 12.28
C ALA A 492 18.66 -30.31 12.45
N SER A 493 18.83 -29.25 13.23
CA SER A 493 17.76 -28.28 13.52
C SER A 493 18.24 -26.85 13.30
N PRO A 494 18.09 -26.29 12.10
CA PRO A 494 18.41 -24.88 11.83
C PRO A 494 17.64 -23.91 12.74
N GLU A 495 16.32 -24.12 12.88
CA GLU A 495 15.46 -23.29 13.72
C GLU A 495 15.86 -23.41 15.20
N GLY A 496 16.23 -24.61 15.66
CA GLY A 496 16.73 -24.83 17.02
C GLY A 496 18.02 -24.06 17.28
N ARG A 497 18.97 -24.06 16.33
CA ARG A 497 20.21 -23.26 16.44
C ARG A 497 19.89 -21.76 16.55
N LEU A 498 18.98 -21.26 15.72
CA LEU A 498 18.57 -19.86 15.72
C LEU A 498 18.01 -19.45 17.09
N HIS A 499 17.01 -20.19 17.58
CA HIS A 499 16.39 -19.92 18.88
C HIS A 499 17.36 -20.08 20.06
N ALA A 500 18.29 -21.04 20.00
CA ALA A 500 19.33 -21.19 21.01
C ALA A 500 20.29 -19.99 21.08
N LEU A 501 20.70 -19.45 19.93
CA LEU A 501 21.53 -18.24 19.84
C LEU A 501 20.84 -17.02 20.46
N TRP A 502 19.58 -16.78 20.13
CA TRP A 502 18.81 -15.67 20.68
C TRP A 502 18.42 -15.88 22.16
N SER A 503 18.27 -17.15 22.61
CA SER A 503 18.08 -17.47 24.02
C SER A 503 19.35 -17.20 24.83
N LEU A 504 20.53 -17.57 24.33
CA LEU A 504 21.82 -17.26 24.95
C LEU A 504 22.04 -15.74 25.05
N GLU A 505 21.66 -14.98 24.01
CA GLU A 505 21.72 -13.50 24.02
C GLU A 505 20.79 -12.94 25.10
N GLY A 506 19.52 -13.37 25.12
CA GLY A 506 18.51 -12.91 26.07
C GLY A 506 18.91 -13.13 27.54
N LEU A 507 19.59 -14.26 27.82
CA LEU A 507 20.15 -14.61 29.12
C LEU A 507 21.48 -13.89 29.45
N GLY A 508 22.07 -13.17 28.48
CA GLY A 508 23.36 -12.50 28.64
C GLY A 508 24.59 -13.43 28.64
N GLU A 509 24.48 -14.64 28.05
CA GLU A 509 25.49 -15.69 28.05
C GLU A 509 26.03 -16.04 26.64
N LEU A 510 25.65 -15.25 25.61
CA LEU A 510 26.16 -15.40 24.25
C LEU A 510 27.62 -14.93 24.19
N THR A 511 28.53 -15.82 23.82
CA THR A 511 29.98 -15.55 23.79
C THR A 511 30.48 -15.26 22.37
N PRO A 512 31.57 -14.48 22.20
CA PRO A 512 32.21 -14.25 20.89
C PRO A 512 32.56 -15.54 20.14
N LYS A 513 32.92 -16.61 20.88
CA LYS A 513 33.22 -17.91 20.29
C LYS A 513 32.00 -18.56 19.63
N ILE A 514 30.83 -18.48 20.25
CA ILE A 514 29.59 -19.03 19.72
C ILE A 514 29.16 -18.20 18.51
N ILE A 515 29.26 -16.85 18.57
CA ILE A 515 29.00 -15.98 17.44
C ILE A 515 29.88 -16.33 16.25
N ALA A 516 31.19 -16.46 16.48
CA ALA A 516 32.16 -16.81 15.44
C ALA A 516 31.87 -18.15 14.75
N GLN A 517 31.30 -19.13 15.50
CA GLN A 517 30.83 -20.39 14.94
C GLN A 517 29.55 -20.18 14.09
N ALA A 518 28.59 -19.42 14.58
CA ALA A 518 27.34 -19.15 13.90
C ALA A 518 27.52 -18.33 12.58
N LEU A 519 28.54 -17.47 12.53
CA LEU A 519 28.92 -16.73 11.30
C LEU A 519 29.44 -17.67 10.18
N LYS A 520 29.71 -18.95 10.49
CA LYS A 520 30.16 -19.99 9.53
C LYS A 520 29.09 -21.05 9.28
N ASP A 521 27.86 -20.82 9.74
CA ASP A 521 26.77 -21.79 9.62
C ASP A 521 26.43 -22.05 8.13
N PRO A 522 26.12 -23.31 7.73
CA PRO A 522 25.72 -23.59 6.34
C PRO A 522 24.43 -22.90 5.91
N VAL A 523 23.55 -22.53 6.85
CA VAL A 523 22.26 -21.89 6.57
C VAL A 523 22.40 -20.37 6.59
N ALA A 524 22.04 -19.71 5.49
CA ALA A 524 22.17 -18.26 5.30
C ALA A 524 21.43 -17.47 6.39
N GLY A 525 20.19 -17.85 6.73
CA GLY A 525 19.38 -17.16 7.74
C GLY A 525 20.03 -17.18 9.14
N ILE A 526 20.83 -18.23 9.47
CA ILE A 526 21.61 -18.26 10.72
C ILE A 526 22.80 -17.32 10.63
N ARG A 527 23.53 -17.30 9.49
CA ARG A 527 24.65 -16.36 9.30
C ARG A 527 24.19 -14.91 9.37
N GLU A 528 23.03 -14.59 8.76
CA GLU A 528 22.42 -13.27 8.85
C GLU A 528 22.12 -12.87 10.30
N ASN A 529 21.46 -13.74 11.06
CA ASN A 529 21.18 -13.52 12.48
C ASN A 529 22.48 -13.46 13.33
N ALA A 530 23.48 -14.26 12.99
CA ALA A 530 24.79 -14.20 13.66
C ALA A 530 25.49 -12.84 13.45
N ILE A 531 25.31 -12.19 12.29
CA ILE A 531 25.79 -10.82 12.04
C ILE A 531 25.04 -9.82 12.94
N LYS A 532 23.71 -9.92 13.07
CA LYS A 532 22.89 -9.08 13.96
C LYS A 532 23.32 -9.27 15.43
N LEU A 533 23.55 -10.50 15.85
CA LEU A 533 24.08 -10.80 17.20
C LEU A 533 25.52 -10.29 17.40
N ALA A 534 26.38 -10.42 16.38
CA ALA A 534 27.75 -9.88 16.41
C ALA A 534 27.74 -8.36 16.60
N GLU A 535 26.80 -7.66 15.96
CA GLU A 535 26.66 -6.20 16.04
C GLU A 535 26.44 -5.73 17.48
N ILE A 536 25.61 -6.46 18.27
CA ILE A 536 25.35 -6.16 19.68
C ILE A 536 26.64 -6.21 20.51
N HIS A 537 27.55 -7.12 20.16
CA HIS A 537 28.80 -7.39 20.89
C HIS A 537 30.03 -6.64 20.36
N LEU A 538 29.93 -5.89 19.24
CA LEU A 538 31.10 -5.23 18.60
C LEU A 538 31.89 -4.31 19.54
N LYS A 539 31.22 -3.61 20.47
CA LYS A 539 31.88 -2.69 21.41
C LYS A 539 32.69 -3.42 22.47
N GLN A 540 32.21 -4.55 22.93
CA GLN A 540 32.81 -5.37 23.99
C GLN A 540 33.88 -6.37 23.45
N SER A 541 33.72 -6.79 22.20
CA SER A 541 34.53 -7.82 21.55
C SER A 541 34.94 -7.41 20.14
N PRO A 542 35.93 -6.48 20.03
CA PRO A 542 36.36 -5.93 18.72
C PRO A 542 36.93 -6.99 17.76
N GLU A 543 37.41 -8.14 18.28
CA GLU A 543 37.91 -9.27 17.48
C GLU A 543 36.84 -9.89 16.56
N ILE A 544 35.56 -9.72 16.88
CA ILE A 544 34.44 -10.17 16.04
C ILE A 544 34.47 -9.44 14.70
N ALA A 545 34.94 -8.19 14.66
CA ALA A 545 35.00 -7.39 13.43
C ALA A 545 35.84 -8.07 12.33
N ASP A 546 36.99 -8.67 12.66
CA ASP A 546 37.83 -9.36 11.67
C ASP A 546 37.13 -10.61 11.12
N ILE A 547 36.31 -11.29 11.92
CA ILE A 547 35.53 -12.47 11.48
C ILE A 547 34.37 -12.03 10.55
N LEU A 548 33.69 -10.93 10.86
CA LEU A 548 32.63 -10.37 10.00
C LEU A 548 33.17 -10.04 8.60
N LEU A 549 34.38 -9.46 8.51
CA LEU A 549 34.98 -9.13 7.22
C LEU A 549 35.21 -10.35 6.30
N LEU A 550 35.30 -11.58 6.85
CA LEU A 550 35.43 -12.80 6.06
C LEU A 550 34.16 -13.15 5.27
N LEU A 551 32.99 -12.61 5.65
CA LEU A 551 31.71 -12.83 4.96
C LEU A 551 31.52 -11.96 3.70
N GLN A 552 32.53 -11.16 3.32
CA GLN A 552 32.44 -10.29 2.14
C GLN A 552 32.16 -11.00 0.81
N ASP A 553 32.41 -12.29 0.74
CA ASP A 553 32.20 -13.18 -0.41
C ASP A 553 31.08 -14.20 -0.17
N ASP A 554 30.21 -13.96 0.81
CA ASP A 554 29.08 -14.84 1.07
C ASP A 554 28.20 -15.00 -0.18
N ALA A 555 27.76 -16.23 -0.45
CA ALA A 555 26.93 -16.53 -1.62
C ALA A 555 25.55 -15.88 -1.53
N ASP A 556 25.01 -15.76 -0.32
CA ASP A 556 23.67 -15.21 -0.08
C ASP A 556 23.68 -13.68 -0.08
N ALA A 557 22.77 -13.05 -0.85
CA ALA A 557 22.70 -11.60 -1.00
C ALA A 557 22.23 -10.90 0.29
N ARG A 558 21.34 -11.51 1.07
CA ARG A 558 20.86 -10.93 2.34
C ARG A 558 21.94 -10.99 3.42
N VAL A 559 22.74 -12.05 3.45
CA VAL A 559 23.93 -12.10 4.35
C VAL A 559 24.90 -10.97 4.01
N ARG A 560 25.20 -10.76 2.71
CA ARG A 560 26.05 -9.63 2.28
C ARG A 560 25.43 -8.28 2.59
N PHE A 561 24.11 -8.14 2.42
CA PHE A 561 23.38 -6.91 2.74
C PHE A 561 23.40 -6.61 4.25
N GLN A 562 23.10 -7.59 5.10
CA GLN A 562 23.20 -7.42 6.56
C GLN A 562 24.62 -7.10 7.00
N LEU A 563 25.61 -7.76 6.40
CA LEU A 563 27.03 -7.42 6.65
C LEU A 563 27.32 -5.96 6.31
N LEU A 564 26.85 -5.48 5.15
CA LEU A 564 27.04 -4.11 4.72
C LEU A 564 26.41 -3.09 5.69
N CYS A 565 25.20 -3.38 6.18
CA CYS A 565 24.53 -2.60 7.22
C CYS A 565 25.39 -2.52 8.51
N THR A 566 25.85 -3.67 8.99
CA THR A 566 26.65 -3.78 10.22
C THR A 566 28.02 -3.13 10.11
N LEU A 567 28.71 -3.29 8.96
CA LEU A 567 30.01 -2.66 8.72
C LEU A 567 29.96 -1.12 8.73
N GLY A 568 28.79 -0.52 8.62
CA GLY A 568 28.62 0.93 8.80
C GLY A 568 28.93 1.43 10.22
N PHE A 569 28.99 0.55 11.23
CA PHE A 569 29.43 0.89 12.58
C PHE A 569 30.96 0.88 12.74
N LEU A 570 31.69 0.36 11.77
CA LEU A 570 33.15 0.20 11.82
C LEU A 570 33.86 1.25 10.97
N ASN A 571 34.63 2.14 11.61
CA ASN A 571 35.39 3.19 10.95
C ASN A 571 36.86 2.78 10.72
N THR A 572 37.08 1.59 10.14
CA THR A 572 38.42 1.10 9.81
C THR A 572 38.62 1.05 8.29
N PRO A 573 39.88 1.23 7.79
CA PRO A 573 40.17 1.11 6.36
C PRO A 573 39.79 -0.25 5.75
N LYS A 574 39.92 -1.35 6.51
CA LYS A 574 39.48 -2.69 6.07
C LYS A 574 37.97 -2.75 5.89
N ALA A 575 37.19 -2.23 6.85
CA ALA A 575 35.72 -2.20 6.76
C ALA A 575 35.27 -1.33 5.58
N GLU A 576 35.92 -0.20 5.33
CA GLU A 576 35.65 0.67 4.17
C GLU A 576 35.92 -0.08 2.84
N GLN A 577 37.02 -0.79 2.73
CA GLN A 577 37.32 -1.60 1.54
C GLN A 577 36.23 -2.66 1.28
N VAL A 578 35.80 -3.35 2.32
CA VAL A 578 34.75 -4.38 2.22
C VAL A 578 33.40 -3.74 1.86
N ARG A 579 33.01 -2.62 2.50
CA ARG A 579 31.80 -1.88 2.11
C ARG A 579 31.83 -1.48 0.63
N ASN A 580 32.93 -0.95 0.14
CA ASN A 580 33.08 -0.58 -1.26
C ASN A 580 32.96 -1.80 -2.20
N LYS A 581 33.57 -2.92 -1.83
CA LYS A 581 33.48 -4.19 -2.58
C LYS A 581 32.01 -4.65 -2.70
N LEU A 582 31.31 -4.73 -1.57
CA LEU A 582 29.90 -5.16 -1.51
C LEU A 582 28.99 -4.23 -2.32
N LEU A 583 29.20 -2.90 -2.23
CA LEU A 583 28.47 -1.93 -3.01
C LEU A 583 28.63 -2.15 -4.52
N PHE A 584 29.87 -2.34 -5.01
CA PHE A 584 30.08 -2.53 -6.45
C PHE A 584 29.67 -3.92 -6.95
N GLN A 585 29.69 -4.92 -6.08
CA GLN A 585 29.21 -6.28 -6.40
C GLN A 585 27.70 -6.29 -6.68
N ASP A 586 26.91 -5.64 -5.84
CA ASP A 586 25.44 -5.65 -5.91
C ASP A 586 24.88 -4.24 -6.22
N ILE A 587 25.61 -3.43 -7.05
CA ILE A 587 25.30 -2.01 -7.32
C ILE A 587 23.90 -1.77 -7.89
N ASN A 588 23.33 -2.74 -8.59
CA ASN A 588 21.99 -2.65 -9.17
C ASN A 588 20.87 -2.71 -8.11
N ASP A 589 21.18 -3.21 -6.91
CA ASP A 589 20.22 -3.23 -5.82
C ASP A 589 20.21 -1.85 -5.12
N LYS A 590 19.03 -1.21 -5.14
CA LYS A 590 18.84 0.11 -4.50
C LYS A 590 19.09 0.08 -2.99
N TRP A 591 18.81 -1.05 -2.33
CA TRP A 591 18.97 -1.20 -0.90
C TRP A 591 20.43 -1.36 -0.51
N VAL A 592 21.21 -2.05 -1.33
CA VAL A 592 22.66 -2.14 -1.17
C VAL A 592 23.30 -0.75 -1.30
N GLN A 593 22.83 0.09 -2.23
CA GLN A 593 23.30 1.47 -2.32
C GLN A 593 22.96 2.26 -1.04
N ILE A 594 21.71 2.14 -0.52
CA ILE A 594 21.28 2.82 0.70
C ILE A 594 22.10 2.36 1.91
N ALA A 595 22.29 1.04 2.06
CA ALA A 595 23.09 0.48 3.15
C ALA A 595 24.54 0.98 3.13
N ALA A 596 25.19 1.01 1.95
CA ALA A 596 26.54 1.53 1.80
C ALA A 596 26.65 3.01 2.18
N LEU A 597 25.65 3.82 1.77
CA LEU A 597 25.60 5.25 2.05
C LEU A 597 25.14 5.58 3.48
N SER A 598 24.57 4.64 4.20
CA SER A 598 24.17 4.83 5.60
C SER A 598 25.36 4.87 6.59
N ALA A 599 26.56 4.50 6.16
CA ALA A 599 27.78 4.73 6.93
C ALA A 599 28.05 6.25 7.07
N SER A 600 28.93 6.64 8.01
CA SER A 600 29.21 8.05 8.32
C SER A 600 29.44 8.92 7.07
N SER A 601 28.88 10.12 7.06
CA SER A 601 29.00 11.12 5.98
C SER A 601 30.45 11.54 5.68
N SER A 602 31.41 11.38 6.62
CA SER A 602 32.81 11.66 6.41
C SER A 602 33.46 10.90 5.26
N HIS A 603 32.89 9.79 4.82
CA HIS A 603 33.39 8.96 3.72
C HIS A 603 32.74 9.27 2.36
N SER A 604 31.73 10.12 2.32
CA SER A 604 30.97 10.39 1.09
C SER A 604 31.82 10.97 -0.04
N GLY A 605 32.78 11.83 0.27
CA GLY A 605 33.68 12.46 -0.73
C GLY A 605 34.67 11.46 -1.35
N SER A 606 35.26 10.57 -0.54
CA SER A 606 36.18 9.52 -1.03
C SER A 606 35.40 8.49 -1.87
N LEU A 607 34.23 8.09 -1.42
CA LEU A 607 33.35 7.16 -2.15
C LEU A 607 32.87 7.76 -3.48
N LEU A 608 32.46 9.06 -3.52
CA LEU A 608 32.08 9.73 -4.76
C LEU A 608 33.26 9.74 -5.76
N THR A 609 34.46 10.06 -5.31
CA THR A 609 35.64 10.02 -6.16
C THR A 609 35.89 8.62 -6.76
N LEU A 610 35.73 7.58 -5.94
CA LEU A 610 35.84 6.18 -6.36
C LEU A 610 34.76 5.78 -7.37
N VAL A 611 33.53 6.20 -7.14
CA VAL A 611 32.38 5.91 -8.02
C VAL A 611 32.53 6.61 -9.37
N LEU A 612 32.92 7.88 -9.39
CA LEU A 612 33.17 8.64 -10.63
C LEU A 612 34.31 8.04 -11.45
N LYS A 613 35.35 7.51 -10.79
CA LYS A 613 36.47 6.83 -11.45
C LYS A 613 36.04 5.52 -12.12
N ASN A 614 35.12 4.78 -11.49
CA ASN A 614 34.65 3.48 -11.95
C ASN A 614 33.29 3.56 -12.68
N TYR A 615 32.86 4.75 -13.06
CA TYR A 615 31.53 4.97 -13.65
C TYR A 615 31.37 4.23 -14.97
N LYS A 616 30.23 3.52 -15.07
CA LYS A 616 29.82 2.79 -16.28
C LYS A 616 28.52 3.39 -16.81
N ALA A 617 28.58 4.00 -18.00
CA ALA A 617 27.42 4.68 -18.59
C ALA A 617 26.29 3.76 -19.04
N ASP A 618 26.62 2.51 -19.35
CA ASP A 618 25.69 1.45 -19.73
C ASP A 618 24.95 0.79 -18.54
N VAL A 619 25.35 1.15 -17.29
CA VAL A 619 24.72 0.64 -16.06
C VAL A 619 24.05 1.82 -15.33
N PRO A 620 22.71 1.97 -15.44
CA PRO A 620 21.95 3.10 -14.85
C PRO A 620 22.16 3.28 -13.34
N ALA A 621 22.43 2.20 -12.63
CA ALA A 621 22.65 2.20 -11.18
C ALA A 621 23.81 3.12 -10.75
N TYR A 622 24.84 3.31 -11.58
CA TYR A 622 25.92 4.28 -11.30
C TYR A 622 25.40 5.72 -11.29
N GLY A 623 24.54 6.09 -12.24
CA GLY A 623 23.93 7.41 -12.28
C GLY A 623 23.10 7.70 -11.03
N ILE A 624 22.29 6.73 -10.59
CA ILE A 624 21.49 6.81 -9.36
C ILE A 624 22.39 6.94 -8.12
N LEU A 625 23.48 6.17 -8.05
CA LEU A 625 24.43 6.25 -6.93
C LEU A 625 25.14 7.60 -6.88
N VAL A 626 25.57 8.14 -8.04
CA VAL A 626 26.16 9.49 -8.14
C VAL A 626 25.16 10.55 -7.69
N GLN A 627 23.90 10.45 -8.12
CA GLN A 627 22.83 11.36 -7.71
C GLN A 627 22.63 11.34 -6.18
N ARG A 628 22.56 10.16 -5.54
CA ARG A 628 22.45 10.03 -4.09
C ARG A 628 23.64 10.64 -3.35
N LEU A 629 24.85 10.30 -3.76
CA LEU A 629 26.09 10.85 -3.16
C LEU A 629 26.16 12.36 -3.27
N THR A 630 25.83 12.92 -4.43
CA THR A 630 25.85 14.37 -4.64
C THR A 630 24.67 15.07 -3.95
N THR A 631 23.56 14.40 -3.74
CA THR A 631 22.48 14.89 -2.87
C THR A 631 22.99 15.07 -1.43
N MET A 632 23.73 14.09 -0.90
CA MET A 632 24.32 14.19 0.43
C MET A 632 25.33 15.35 0.51
N VAL A 633 26.19 15.54 -0.50
CA VAL A 633 27.13 16.67 -0.55
C VAL A 633 26.38 18.01 -0.58
N GLY A 634 25.30 18.10 -1.37
CA GLY A 634 24.49 19.32 -1.46
C GLY A 634 23.69 19.61 -0.16
N ALA A 635 23.27 18.58 0.57
CA ALA A 635 22.61 18.70 1.87
C ALA A 635 23.58 19.05 3.00
N GLY A 636 24.86 18.66 2.88
CA GLY A 636 25.92 18.97 3.84
C GLY A 636 26.35 20.45 3.87
N HIS A 637 27.24 20.78 4.76
CA HIS A 637 27.70 22.16 4.96
C HIS A 637 28.99 22.51 4.20
N ASP A 638 29.54 21.60 3.38
CA ASP A 638 30.77 21.80 2.63
C ASP A 638 30.51 22.52 1.29
N ARG A 639 30.53 23.88 1.36
CA ARG A 639 30.37 24.73 0.17
C ARG A 639 31.53 24.57 -0.83
N ILE A 640 32.72 24.25 -0.35
CA ILE A 640 33.89 24.10 -1.24
C ILE A 640 33.73 22.88 -2.11
N ALA A 641 33.35 21.75 -1.51
CA ALA A 641 33.05 20.52 -2.23
C ALA A 641 31.87 20.70 -3.22
N THR A 642 30.77 21.34 -2.82
CA THR A 642 29.63 21.66 -3.68
C THR A 642 30.05 22.49 -4.89
N ASN A 643 30.79 23.56 -4.70
CA ASN A 643 31.24 24.44 -5.77
C ASN A 643 32.18 23.74 -6.75
N LYS A 644 33.13 22.96 -6.25
CA LYS A 644 34.04 22.15 -7.06
C LYS A 644 33.29 21.13 -7.92
N LEU A 645 32.27 20.48 -7.38
CA LEU A 645 31.43 19.53 -8.13
C LEU A 645 30.63 20.22 -9.23
N ILE A 646 30.09 21.42 -8.97
CA ILE A 646 29.43 22.23 -10.01
C ILE A 646 30.41 22.53 -11.15
N GLU A 647 31.62 23.04 -10.84
CA GLU A 647 32.63 23.37 -11.85
C GLU A 647 33.02 22.15 -12.69
N GLN A 648 33.18 20.99 -12.07
CA GLN A 648 33.48 19.74 -12.78
C GLN A 648 32.32 19.27 -13.67
N ALA A 649 31.10 19.40 -13.17
CA ALA A 649 29.89 18.91 -13.86
C ALA A 649 29.43 19.81 -15.02
N VAL A 650 29.92 21.08 -15.10
CA VAL A 650 29.56 21.99 -16.20
C VAL A 650 30.68 22.12 -17.24
N SER A 651 31.81 21.41 -17.08
CA SER A 651 32.95 21.46 -17.99
C SER A 651 32.59 20.98 -19.39
N ILE A 652 32.92 21.77 -20.41
CA ILE A 652 32.72 21.43 -21.83
C ILE A 652 33.97 20.73 -22.42
N GLU A 653 35.13 20.94 -21.82
CA GLU A 653 36.40 20.35 -22.26
C GLU A 653 36.43 18.83 -22.04
N ARG A 654 35.75 18.37 -20.99
CA ARG A 654 35.53 16.96 -20.68
C ARG A 654 34.07 16.78 -20.42
N THR A 655 33.42 15.91 -21.18
CA THR A 655 31.98 15.61 -21.05
C THR A 655 31.76 14.18 -20.55
N PRO A 656 32.19 13.84 -19.32
CA PRO A 656 31.95 12.52 -18.78
C PRO A 656 30.43 12.29 -18.56
N PRO A 657 29.95 11.06 -18.73
CA PRO A 657 28.50 10.75 -18.76
C PRO A 657 27.80 10.98 -17.43
N TRP A 658 28.51 11.18 -16.32
CA TRP A 658 27.93 11.39 -14.99
C TRP A 658 27.57 12.87 -14.68
N GLN A 659 27.91 13.83 -15.56
CA GLN A 659 27.71 15.28 -15.30
C GLN A 659 26.27 15.63 -14.95
N GLY A 660 25.28 15.09 -15.69
CA GLY A 660 23.85 15.29 -15.45
C GLY A 660 23.43 14.81 -14.06
N SER A 661 23.83 13.58 -13.71
CA SER A 661 23.53 12.98 -12.40
C SER A 661 24.12 13.77 -11.22
N VAL A 662 25.32 14.36 -11.38
CA VAL A 662 25.92 15.21 -10.35
C VAL A 662 25.10 16.47 -10.12
N LEU A 663 24.72 17.18 -11.17
CA LEU A 663 23.94 18.43 -11.03
C LEU A 663 22.54 18.15 -10.50
N GLU A 664 21.91 17.06 -10.93
CA GLU A 664 20.61 16.67 -10.45
C GLU A 664 20.65 16.35 -8.94
N GLY A 665 21.61 15.52 -8.49
CA GLY A 665 21.78 15.22 -7.07
C GLY A 665 22.07 16.47 -6.23
N LEU A 666 22.98 17.34 -6.68
CA LEU A 666 23.23 18.61 -6.00
C LEU A 666 21.96 19.47 -5.87
N SER A 667 21.09 19.50 -6.90
CA SER A 667 19.86 20.26 -6.86
C SER A 667 18.89 19.76 -5.75
N TYR A 668 18.82 18.43 -5.55
CA TYR A 668 18.03 17.84 -4.47
C TYR A 668 18.60 18.17 -3.09
N GLY A 669 19.92 18.04 -2.92
CA GLY A 669 20.58 18.34 -1.64
C GLY A 669 20.46 19.80 -1.24
N LEU A 670 20.72 20.73 -2.17
CA LEU A 670 20.60 22.16 -1.94
C LEU A 670 19.18 22.63 -1.59
N ARG A 671 18.14 21.93 -2.05
CA ARG A 671 16.75 22.21 -1.70
C ARG A 671 16.48 22.04 -0.20
N ASN A 672 17.13 21.06 0.42
CA ASN A 672 16.95 20.72 1.82
C ASN A 672 17.84 21.55 2.75
N ASN A 673 18.89 22.23 2.21
CA ASN A 673 19.83 23.05 2.98
C ASN A 673 19.82 24.50 2.53
N LYS A 674 18.97 25.31 3.13
CA LYS A 674 18.85 26.76 2.81
C LYS A 674 20.10 27.57 3.18
N SER A 675 20.99 27.07 4.02
CA SER A 675 22.22 27.73 4.42
C SER A 675 23.35 27.55 3.38
N ASN A 676 23.26 26.58 2.49
CA ASN A 676 24.25 26.27 1.47
C ASN A 676 23.92 26.99 0.14
N SER A 677 24.00 28.33 0.16
CA SER A 677 23.79 29.13 -1.05
C SER A 677 25.01 29.06 -1.98
N ILE A 678 24.75 28.83 -3.27
CA ILE A 678 25.77 28.96 -4.30
C ILE A 678 26.15 30.42 -4.52
N THR A 679 27.39 30.69 -4.91
CA THR A 679 27.88 32.06 -5.12
C THR A 679 27.32 32.68 -6.41
N ALA A 680 27.37 34.01 -6.51
CA ALA A 680 27.01 34.72 -7.75
C ALA A 680 27.86 34.27 -8.96
N ALA A 681 29.14 33.90 -8.73
CA ALA A 681 30.01 33.35 -9.76
C ALA A 681 29.49 32.02 -10.30
N GLN A 682 29.06 31.08 -9.40
CA GLN A 682 28.48 29.80 -9.82
C GLN A 682 27.13 30.02 -10.50
N GLN A 683 26.28 30.95 -10.02
CA GLN A 683 25.04 31.28 -10.72
C GLN A 683 25.28 31.70 -12.17
N ASN A 684 26.29 32.54 -12.40
CA ASN A 684 26.69 32.97 -13.76
C ASN A 684 27.17 31.78 -14.60
N ILE A 685 27.99 30.88 -14.02
CA ILE A 685 28.45 29.65 -14.70
C ILE A 685 27.25 28.77 -15.08
N LEU A 686 26.32 28.55 -14.16
CA LEU A 686 25.12 27.73 -14.41
C LEU A 686 24.19 28.35 -15.48
N VAL A 687 24.03 29.69 -15.49
CA VAL A 687 23.28 30.38 -16.54
C VAL A 687 23.96 30.19 -17.90
N LYS A 688 25.27 30.33 -17.97
CA LYS A 688 26.03 30.07 -19.23
C LYS A 688 25.90 28.61 -19.66
N THR A 689 25.99 27.67 -18.73
CA THR A 689 25.87 26.24 -18.98
C THR A 689 24.48 25.91 -19.52
N PHE A 690 23.43 26.45 -18.93
CA PHE A 690 22.06 26.26 -19.39
C PHE A 690 21.87 26.62 -20.87
N PHE A 691 22.44 27.75 -21.30
CA PHE A 691 22.27 28.18 -22.70
C PHE A 691 23.18 27.50 -23.70
N ASN A 692 24.38 27.09 -23.28
CA ASN A 692 25.45 26.75 -24.23
C ASN A 692 25.90 25.28 -24.16
N HIS A 693 25.61 24.52 -23.07
CA HIS A 693 26.11 23.16 -22.93
C HIS A 693 25.45 22.21 -23.94
N PRO A 694 26.23 21.32 -24.63
CA PRO A 694 25.67 20.41 -25.62
C PRO A 694 24.69 19.37 -25.02
N SER A 695 25.01 18.83 -23.82
CA SER A 695 24.14 17.83 -23.16
C SER A 695 22.87 18.46 -22.59
N GLY A 696 21.72 17.91 -22.96
CA GLY A 696 20.40 18.30 -22.41
C GLY A 696 20.25 18.04 -20.91
N GLU A 697 20.86 16.95 -20.42
CA GLU A 697 20.80 16.58 -19.01
C GLU A 697 21.56 17.59 -18.14
N VAL A 698 22.74 18.03 -18.62
CA VAL A 698 23.56 19.08 -17.95
C VAL A 698 22.82 20.42 -17.94
N ARG A 699 22.17 20.80 -19.06
CA ARG A 699 21.34 22.02 -19.11
C ARG A 699 20.18 21.96 -18.14
N LYS A 700 19.48 20.84 -18.08
CA LYS A 700 18.36 20.60 -17.11
C LYS A 700 18.87 20.64 -15.67
N GLY A 701 19.98 19.98 -15.36
CA GLY A 701 20.57 19.99 -14.03
C GLY A 701 21.00 21.41 -13.59
N ALA A 702 21.62 22.19 -14.48
CA ALA A 702 21.94 23.58 -14.21
C ALA A 702 20.69 24.43 -13.91
N LEU A 703 19.61 24.26 -14.68
CA LEU A 703 18.31 24.90 -14.43
C LEU A 703 17.72 24.53 -13.08
N GLN A 704 17.79 23.25 -12.68
CA GLN A 704 17.27 22.80 -11.39
C GLN A 704 18.04 23.44 -10.22
N ILE A 705 19.36 23.52 -10.29
CA ILE A 705 20.16 24.20 -9.25
C ILE A 705 19.78 25.67 -9.19
N LEU A 706 19.66 26.37 -10.33
CA LEU A 706 19.23 27.76 -10.36
C LEU A 706 17.85 27.96 -9.77
N LYS A 707 16.90 27.05 -10.02
CA LYS A 707 15.54 27.10 -9.40
C LYS A 707 15.58 27.01 -7.88
N VAL A 708 16.50 26.26 -7.32
CA VAL A 708 16.67 26.12 -5.87
C VAL A 708 17.38 27.34 -5.26
N SER A 709 18.43 27.81 -5.90
CA SER A 709 19.29 28.90 -5.38
C SER A 709 18.75 30.29 -5.69
N GLY A 710 17.91 30.43 -6.69
CA GLY A 710 17.57 31.71 -7.32
C GLY A 710 18.71 32.27 -8.17
N ILE A 711 18.46 33.41 -8.81
CA ILE A 711 19.47 34.25 -9.46
C ILE A 711 19.48 35.58 -8.71
N THR A 712 20.53 35.83 -7.94
CA THR A 712 20.61 37.00 -7.06
C THR A 712 20.93 38.31 -7.82
N ASP A 713 21.66 38.19 -8.91
CA ASP A 713 21.97 39.32 -9.81
C ASP A 713 20.79 39.60 -10.73
N LYS A 714 20.10 40.71 -10.48
CA LYS A 714 18.90 41.12 -11.26
C LYS A 714 19.22 41.41 -12.73
N PHE A 715 20.42 41.91 -13.01
CA PHE A 715 20.86 42.21 -14.39
C PHE A 715 21.10 40.90 -15.16
N LEU A 716 21.78 39.93 -14.52
CA LEU A 716 22.00 38.60 -15.08
C LEU A 716 20.64 37.92 -15.34
N ALA A 717 19.71 37.94 -14.37
CA ALA A 717 18.39 37.35 -14.52
C ALA A 717 17.63 37.96 -15.72
N LYS A 718 17.57 39.30 -15.81
CA LYS A 718 16.90 40.03 -16.91
C LYS A 718 17.49 39.64 -18.27
N THR A 719 18.83 39.73 -18.40
CA THR A 719 19.53 39.41 -19.68
C THR A 719 19.32 37.94 -20.07
N ALA A 720 19.32 37.03 -19.09
CA ALA A 720 19.10 35.61 -19.33
C ALA A 720 17.64 35.32 -19.78
N ILE A 721 16.66 36.03 -19.21
CA ILE A 721 15.23 35.91 -19.62
C ILE A 721 15.04 36.47 -21.04
N GLU A 722 15.65 37.59 -21.38
CA GLU A 722 15.61 38.14 -22.75
C GLU A 722 16.22 37.16 -23.76
N LYS A 723 17.38 36.55 -23.42
CA LYS A 723 17.99 35.49 -24.24
C LYS A 723 17.08 34.28 -24.37
N ALA A 724 16.44 33.86 -23.27
CA ALA A 724 15.49 32.73 -23.27
C ALA A 724 14.27 33.02 -24.18
N ALA A 725 13.75 34.26 -24.18
CA ALA A 725 12.66 34.69 -25.06
C ALA A 725 13.04 34.58 -26.54
N ASN A 726 14.26 35.02 -26.90
CA ASN A 726 14.73 34.88 -28.27
C ASN A 726 14.89 33.41 -28.69
N ILE A 727 15.44 32.55 -27.83
CA ILE A 727 15.57 31.09 -28.08
C ILE A 727 14.21 30.42 -28.21
N ALA A 728 13.23 30.75 -27.35
CA ALA A 728 11.89 30.17 -27.37
C ALA A 728 11.20 30.43 -28.72
N THR A 729 11.44 31.57 -29.34
CA THR A 729 10.79 31.99 -30.61
C THR A 729 11.58 31.60 -31.86
N ASP A 730 12.85 31.25 -31.73
CA ASP A 730 13.71 30.90 -32.87
C ASP A 730 13.44 29.50 -33.38
N LYS A 731 12.68 29.39 -34.49
CA LYS A 731 12.32 28.12 -35.12
C LYS A 731 13.50 27.40 -35.81
N SER A 732 14.68 28.02 -35.94
CA SER A 732 15.90 27.36 -36.43
C SER A 732 16.55 26.45 -35.39
N LEU A 733 16.21 26.63 -34.09
CA LEU A 733 16.73 25.83 -32.99
C LEU A 733 15.87 24.60 -32.75
N SER A 734 16.50 23.58 -32.14
CA SER A 734 15.76 22.33 -31.76
C SER A 734 14.64 22.64 -30.78
N ASN A 735 13.53 21.89 -30.90
CA ASN A 735 12.36 22.08 -30.06
C ASN A 735 12.63 21.84 -28.55
N ASP A 736 13.59 20.95 -28.23
CA ASP A 736 14.04 20.76 -26.84
C ASP A 736 14.69 22.01 -26.26
N LYS A 737 15.60 22.65 -27.02
CA LYS A 737 16.22 23.89 -26.56
C LYS A 737 15.22 25.01 -26.38
N ARG A 738 14.25 25.10 -27.28
CA ARG A 738 13.17 26.11 -27.20
C ARG A 738 12.27 25.85 -25.98
N ALA A 739 11.87 24.60 -25.75
CA ALA A 739 11.07 24.19 -24.58
C ALA A 739 11.85 24.42 -23.27
N ASP A 740 13.13 24.07 -23.23
CA ASP A 740 14.01 24.34 -22.06
C ASP A 740 14.05 25.86 -21.76
N ALA A 741 14.22 26.71 -22.80
CA ALA A 741 14.29 28.15 -22.64
C ALA A 741 12.99 28.76 -22.07
N ILE A 742 11.83 28.24 -22.44
CA ILE A 742 10.53 28.66 -21.87
C ILE A 742 10.46 28.46 -20.36
N ASN A 743 11.05 27.35 -19.85
CA ASN A 743 11.11 27.08 -18.41
C ASN A 743 11.95 28.12 -17.63
N PHE A 744 12.78 28.86 -18.31
CA PHE A 744 13.62 29.91 -17.68
C PHE A 744 12.83 31.19 -17.32
N PHE A 745 11.64 31.40 -17.89
CA PHE A 745 10.79 32.57 -17.55
C PHE A 745 10.34 32.58 -16.10
N THR A 746 10.39 31.42 -15.43
CA THR A 746 10.07 31.28 -13.99
C THR A 746 11.00 32.07 -13.07
N PHE A 747 12.11 32.60 -13.57
CA PHE A 747 13.03 33.48 -12.82
C PHE A 747 12.64 34.97 -12.88
N GLY A 748 11.65 35.33 -13.68
CA GLY A 748 11.13 36.68 -13.82
C GLY A 748 9.67 36.80 -13.48
N ASP A 749 9.13 37.98 -13.76
CA ASP A 749 7.72 38.23 -13.67
C ASP A 749 7.01 37.61 -14.88
N LEU A 750 6.34 36.47 -14.67
CA LEU A 750 5.63 35.74 -15.71
C LEU A 750 4.53 36.57 -16.37
N THR A 751 3.99 37.59 -15.70
CA THR A 751 2.93 38.45 -16.25
C THR A 751 3.42 39.23 -17.49
N GLN A 752 4.69 39.53 -17.55
CA GLN A 752 5.34 40.23 -18.71
C GLN A 752 5.48 39.30 -19.94
N HIS A 753 5.36 37.99 -19.78
CA HIS A 753 5.55 37.02 -20.85
C HIS A 753 4.27 36.33 -21.31
N ILE A 754 3.09 36.72 -20.77
CA ILE A 754 1.81 36.07 -21.07
C ILE A 754 1.54 36.02 -22.56
N ASP A 755 1.74 37.13 -23.28
CA ASP A 755 1.43 37.23 -24.73
C ASP A 755 2.42 36.38 -25.55
N LEU A 756 3.69 36.30 -25.14
CA LEU A 756 4.65 35.41 -25.76
C LEU A 756 4.28 33.94 -25.54
N LEU A 757 3.92 33.56 -24.31
CA LEU A 757 3.52 32.18 -23.98
C LEU A 757 2.28 31.78 -24.79
N LYS A 758 1.27 32.64 -24.89
CA LYS A 758 0.07 32.40 -25.70
C LYS A 758 0.39 32.17 -27.19
N LYS A 759 1.34 32.94 -27.77
CA LYS A 759 1.78 32.75 -29.16
C LYS A 759 2.50 31.40 -29.38
N LEU A 760 3.01 30.77 -28.35
CA LEU A 760 3.68 29.45 -28.40
C LEU A 760 2.70 28.28 -28.12
N ILE A 761 1.44 28.58 -27.71
CA ILE A 761 0.42 27.54 -27.49
C ILE A 761 -0.57 27.58 -28.68
N ILE A 762 -0.06 27.36 -29.88
CA ILE A 762 -0.87 27.34 -31.11
C ILE A 762 -0.65 25.99 -31.82
N PRO A 763 -1.67 25.48 -32.56
CA PRO A 763 -1.59 24.17 -33.20
C PRO A 763 -0.43 23.99 -34.20
N GLN A 764 0.10 25.07 -34.74
CA GLN A 764 1.22 25.10 -35.70
C GLN A 764 2.57 24.99 -35.00
N GLU A 765 2.63 25.09 -33.67
CA GLU A 765 3.86 24.98 -32.91
C GLU A 765 4.11 23.52 -32.51
N HIS A 766 5.36 23.17 -32.26
CA HIS A 766 5.71 21.80 -31.87
C HIS A 766 5.15 21.45 -30.47
N PRO A 767 4.59 20.24 -30.23
CA PRO A 767 3.95 19.86 -28.96
C PRO A 767 4.81 20.09 -27.71
N LEU A 768 6.12 19.80 -27.76
CA LEU A 768 7.03 20.06 -26.63
C LEU A 768 7.09 21.54 -26.24
N VAL A 769 7.11 22.43 -27.23
CA VAL A 769 7.13 23.89 -27.02
C VAL A 769 5.77 24.37 -26.48
N GLN A 770 4.68 23.86 -27.06
CA GLN A 770 3.32 24.15 -26.56
C GLN A 770 3.14 23.72 -25.09
N LEU A 771 3.57 22.51 -24.73
CA LEU A 771 3.48 21.99 -23.36
C LEU A 771 4.31 22.81 -22.37
N ALA A 772 5.54 23.19 -22.76
CA ALA A 772 6.39 24.04 -21.92
C ALA A 772 5.75 25.44 -21.71
N ALA A 773 5.19 26.04 -22.78
CA ALA A 773 4.53 27.32 -22.71
C ALA A 773 3.23 27.26 -21.87
N LEU A 774 2.41 26.23 -22.04
CA LEU A 774 1.20 26.00 -21.26
C LEU A 774 1.53 25.81 -19.77
N LYS A 775 2.50 24.96 -19.45
CA LYS A 775 2.94 24.72 -18.08
C LYS A 775 3.45 26.01 -17.41
N THR A 776 4.20 26.83 -18.13
CA THR A 776 4.71 28.12 -17.63
C THR A 776 3.57 29.14 -17.48
N LEU A 777 2.63 29.21 -18.42
CA LEU A 777 1.44 30.05 -18.33
C LEU A 777 0.56 29.67 -17.15
N SER A 778 0.47 28.36 -16.83
CA SER A 778 -0.31 27.83 -15.69
C SER A 778 0.20 28.34 -14.34
N MET A 779 1.47 28.71 -14.24
CA MET A 779 2.08 29.28 -13.04
C MET A 779 1.73 30.77 -12.82
N VAL A 780 1.18 31.44 -13.82
CA VAL A 780 0.69 32.83 -13.68
C VAL A 780 -0.44 32.85 -12.65
N PRO A 781 -0.38 33.71 -11.62
CA PRO A 781 -1.43 33.78 -10.60
C PRO A 781 -2.81 34.14 -11.18
N GLY A 782 -3.87 33.73 -10.48
CA GLY A 782 -5.26 34.02 -10.84
C GLY A 782 -5.79 33.19 -12.01
N LEU A 783 -6.77 33.73 -12.72
CA LEU A 783 -7.57 33.01 -13.71
C LEU A 783 -7.12 33.21 -15.18
N THR A 784 -6.04 33.93 -15.42
CA THR A 784 -5.57 34.29 -16.79
C THR A 784 -5.32 33.06 -17.65
N ALA A 785 -4.62 32.06 -17.10
CA ALA A 785 -4.34 30.82 -17.82
C ALA A 785 -5.63 30.05 -18.14
N GLY A 786 -6.51 29.90 -17.15
CA GLY A 786 -7.80 29.22 -17.34
C GLY A 786 -8.70 29.91 -18.39
N LYS A 787 -8.76 31.23 -18.37
CA LYS A 787 -9.54 32.03 -19.38
C LYS A 787 -8.99 31.81 -20.80
N TYR A 788 -7.67 31.83 -20.95
CA TYR A 788 -7.03 31.56 -22.24
C TYR A 788 -7.30 30.14 -22.74
N ILE A 789 -7.12 29.14 -21.85
CA ILE A 789 -7.42 27.74 -22.17
C ILE A 789 -8.85 27.56 -22.64
N LEU A 790 -9.83 28.17 -21.95
CA LEU A 790 -11.23 28.08 -22.34
C LEU A 790 -11.49 28.80 -23.66
N GLN A 791 -10.81 29.90 -23.94
CA GLN A 791 -10.94 30.61 -25.22
C GLN A 791 -10.47 29.76 -26.38
N GLU A 792 -9.31 29.10 -26.25
CA GLU A 792 -8.65 28.34 -27.30
C GLU A 792 -8.96 26.83 -27.27
N TRP A 793 -9.88 26.39 -26.40
CA TRP A 793 -10.14 24.96 -26.12
C TRP A 793 -10.38 24.14 -27.39
N SER A 794 -11.21 24.61 -28.29
CA SER A 794 -11.57 23.90 -29.53
C SER A 794 -10.44 23.82 -30.54
N ALA A 795 -9.45 24.75 -30.48
CA ALA A 795 -8.30 24.78 -31.38
C ALA A 795 -7.09 23.97 -30.83
N MET A 796 -7.10 23.64 -29.54
CA MET A 796 -6.00 22.87 -28.92
C MET A 796 -6.02 21.42 -29.41
N THR A 797 -4.83 20.85 -29.56
CA THR A 797 -4.66 19.42 -29.82
C THR A 797 -5.07 18.57 -28.62
N SER A 798 -5.36 17.27 -28.78
CA SER A 798 -5.79 16.38 -27.70
C SER A 798 -4.79 16.35 -26.54
N GLY A 799 -3.50 16.18 -26.82
CA GLY A 799 -2.46 16.16 -25.78
C GLY A 799 -2.28 17.50 -25.04
N ILE A 800 -2.52 18.64 -25.71
CA ILE A 800 -2.48 19.96 -25.07
C ILE A 800 -3.73 20.20 -24.21
N ARG A 801 -4.91 19.71 -24.63
CA ARG A 801 -6.14 19.77 -23.80
C ARG A 801 -6.01 18.96 -22.52
N ASP A 802 -5.45 17.76 -22.59
CA ASP A 802 -5.18 16.93 -21.40
C ASP A 802 -4.26 17.66 -20.41
N ALA A 803 -3.16 18.22 -20.90
CA ALA A 803 -2.26 18.99 -20.05
C ALA A 803 -2.95 20.25 -19.48
N ALA A 804 -3.84 20.87 -20.26
CA ALA A 804 -4.59 22.06 -19.88
C ALA A 804 -5.61 21.77 -18.76
N LEU A 805 -6.23 20.60 -18.75
CA LEU A 805 -7.12 20.18 -17.64
C LEU A 805 -6.42 20.21 -16.29
N GLY A 806 -5.13 19.80 -16.24
CA GLY A 806 -4.32 19.88 -15.03
C GLY A 806 -4.17 21.33 -14.48
N THR A 807 -4.23 22.34 -15.34
CA THR A 807 -4.16 23.75 -14.94
C THR A 807 -5.33 24.15 -14.06
N PHE A 808 -6.52 23.61 -14.34
CA PHE A 808 -7.72 23.91 -13.56
C PHE A 808 -7.69 23.27 -12.17
N MET A 809 -6.97 22.18 -11.99
CA MET A 809 -6.91 21.48 -10.70
C MET A 809 -6.00 22.13 -9.66
N SER A 810 -5.36 23.25 -9.99
CA SER A 810 -4.37 23.91 -9.13
C SER A 810 -4.94 24.67 -7.91
N ASN A 811 -6.20 25.09 -7.98
CA ASN A 811 -6.87 25.78 -6.87
C ASN A 811 -8.41 25.77 -7.05
N PRO A 812 -9.20 26.01 -5.98
CA PRO A 812 -10.65 25.97 -6.01
C PRO A 812 -11.31 26.95 -7.02
N GLU A 813 -10.74 28.13 -7.24
CA GLU A 813 -11.28 29.11 -8.19
C GLU A 813 -11.20 28.59 -9.63
N ARG A 814 -10.06 28.00 -10.01
CA ARG A 814 -9.87 27.39 -11.33
C ARG A 814 -10.71 26.12 -11.49
N MET A 815 -10.86 25.31 -10.42
CA MET A 815 -11.78 24.16 -10.44
C MET A 815 -13.21 24.58 -10.68
N ASN A 816 -13.67 25.66 -10.04
CA ASN A 816 -15.00 26.21 -10.29
C ASN A 816 -15.16 26.72 -11.74
N MET A 817 -14.11 27.34 -12.29
CA MET A 817 -14.09 27.73 -13.71
C MET A 817 -14.21 26.53 -14.66
N LEU A 818 -13.58 25.39 -14.33
CA LEU A 818 -13.74 24.14 -15.06
C LEU A 818 -15.19 23.64 -14.99
N LEU A 819 -15.77 23.63 -13.79
CA LEU A 819 -17.17 23.23 -13.60
C LEU A 819 -18.15 24.15 -14.34
N ASP A 820 -17.90 25.48 -14.41
CA ASP A 820 -18.67 26.42 -15.25
C ASP A 820 -18.56 26.05 -16.72
N ALA A 821 -17.37 25.68 -17.19
CA ALA A 821 -17.14 25.25 -18.56
C ALA A 821 -17.83 23.93 -18.89
N VAL A 822 -17.90 23.01 -17.94
CA VAL A 822 -18.67 21.77 -18.08
C VAL A 822 -20.18 22.05 -18.08
N GLN A 823 -20.65 22.89 -17.19
CA GLN A 823 -22.08 23.28 -17.11
C GLN A 823 -22.57 23.96 -18.38
N SER A 824 -21.72 24.78 -19.01
CA SER A 824 -22.01 25.47 -20.28
C SER A 824 -21.73 24.60 -21.52
N ASN A 825 -21.40 23.34 -21.36
CA ASN A 825 -20.99 22.44 -22.44
C ASN A 825 -19.79 22.91 -23.28
N LYS A 826 -18.97 23.82 -22.76
CA LYS A 826 -17.74 24.28 -23.42
C LYS A 826 -16.62 23.22 -23.29
N ILE A 827 -16.56 22.55 -22.17
CA ILE A 827 -15.78 21.33 -21.94
C ILE A 827 -16.78 20.22 -21.67
N GLN A 828 -16.67 19.15 -22.41
CA GLN A 828 -17.55 18.00 -22.19
C GLN A 828 -17.18 17.24 -20.93
N ARG A 829 -18.22 16.75 -20.24
CA ARG A 829 -18.04 15.89 -19.06
C ARG A 829 -17.13 14.70 -19.35
N ALA A 830 -17.32 14.07 -20.53
CA ALA A 830 -16.52 12.93 -20.98
C ALA A 830 -15.02 13.22 -21.10
N SER A 831 -14.65 14.47 -21.45
CA SER A 831 -13.24 14.88 -21.58
C SER A 831 -12.47 14.94 -20.25
N LEU A 832 -13.15 14.94 -19.09
CA LEU A 832 -12.49 15.00 -17.79
C LEU A 832 -11.76 13.69 -17.45
N GLY A 833 -12.17 12.56 -17.99
CA GLY A 833 -11.68 11.24 -17.61
C GLY A 833 -12.00 10.86 -16.15
N TRP A 834 -11.75 9.62 -15.80
CA TRP A 834 -12.08 9.12 -14.46
C TRP A 834 -11.27 9.78 -13.33
N SER A 835 -9.97 9.96 -13.53
CA SER A 835 -9.08 10.51 -12.50
C SER A 835 -9.48 11.92 -12.06
N LEU A 836 -9.73 12.83 -13.01
CA LEU A 836 -10.15 14.20 -12.70
C LEU A 836 -11.56 14.24 -12.12
N THR A 837 -12.47 13.45 -12.69
CA THR A 837 -13.85 13.33 -12.18
C THR A 837 -13.86 12.88 -10.73
N SER A 838 -13.12 11.81 -10.39
CA SER A 838 -13.00 11.31 -9.03
C SER A 838 -12.40 12.35 -8.08
N SER A 839 -11.35 13.06 -8.53
CA SER A 839 -10.70 14.13 -7.74
C SER A 839 -11.63 15.32 -7.48
N LEU A 840 -12.52 15.67 -8.41
CA LEU A 840 -13.52 16.70 -8.23
C LEU A 840 -14.67 16.27 -7.30
N LEU A 841 -15.14 15.02 -7.44
CA LEU A 841 -16.21 14.43 -6.60
C LEU A 841 -15.80 14.25 -5.15
N GLY A 842 -14.50 13.96 -4.90
CA GLY A 842 -13.90 13.82 -3.58
C GLY A 842 -13.13 15.05 -3.09
N ASN A 843 -13.32 16.23 -3.71
CA ASN A 843 -12.51 17.40 -3.41
C ASN A 843 -12.71 17.92 -1.98
N ASP A 844 -11.63 18.38 -1.35
CA ASP A 844 -11.65 18.93 0.02
C ASP A 844 -12.49 20.20 0.15
N ASN A 845 -12.57 21.00 -0.93
CA ASN A 845 -13.38 22.21 -0.94
C ASN A 845 -14.87 21.87 -1.15
N ASP A 846 -15.71 22.17 -0.16
CA ASP A 846 -17.13 21.84 -0.14
C ASP A 846 -17.90 22.40 -1.34
N THR A 847 -17.59 23.61 -1.77
CA THR A 847 -18.24 24.23 -2.92
C THR A 847 -17.91 23.48 -4.20
N VAL A 848 -16.65 23.14 -4.42
CA VAL A 848 -16.21 22.36 -5.59
C VAL A 848 -16.86 20.98 -5.56
N ARG A 849 -16.81 20.27 -4.43
CA ARG A 849 -17.37 18.94 -4.26
C ARG A 849 -18.87 18.88 -4.53
N THR A 850 -19.63 19.78 -3.93
CA THR A 850 -21.09 19.85 -4.10
C THR A 850 -21.47 20.14 -5.55
N ARG A 851 -20.80 21.09 -6.19
CA ARG A 851 -21.04 21.41 -7.60
C ARG A 851 -20.65 20.26 -8.53
N ALA A 852 -19.51 19.64 -8.27
CA ALA A 852 -19.05 18.48 -9.04
C ALA A 852 -20.07 17.33 -8.97
N ARG A 853 -20.59 17.01 -7.78
CA ARG A 853 -21.63 15.98 -7.59
C ARG A 853 -22.90 16.32 -8.38
N ALA A 854 -23.34 17.54 -8.33
CA ALA A 854 -24.53 17.97 -9.05
C ALA A 854 -24.39 17.90 -10.58
N LEU A 855 -23.18 18.16 -11.11
CA LEU A 855 -22.92 18.26 -12.55
C LEU A 855 -22.41 16.95 -13.17
N LEU A 856 -21.62 16.16 -12.43
CA LEU A 856 -20.88 15.02 -12.98
C LEU A 856 -21.57 13.68 -12.75
N ILE A 857 -22.47 13.56 -11.76
CA ILE A 857 -23.30 12.36 -11.56
C ILE A 857 -24.44 12.35 -12.56
N ASN A 858 -24.47 11.33 -13.41
CA ASN A 858 -25.51 11.19 -14.45
C ASN A 858 -26.62 10.25 -13.96
N LYS A 859 -27.79 10.79 -13.64
CA LYS A 859 -28.97 10.02 -13.18
C LYS A 859 -29.53 9.07 -14.24
N ASP A 860 -29.41 9.41 -15.50
CA ASP A 860 -29.87 8.52 -16.60
C ASP A 860 -28.94 7.33 -16.73
N GLN A 861 -27.63 7.52 -16.49
CA GLN A 861 -26.65 6.46 -16.45
C GLN A 861 -26.89 5.49 -15.30
N GLU A 862 -27.25 6.00 -14.12
CA GLU A 862 -27.63 5.15 -12.99
C GLU A 862 -28.83 4.26 -13.30
N LYS A 863 -29.82 4.79 -14.02
CA LYS A 863 -30.98 4.02 -14.44
C LYS A 863 -30.60 2.89 -15.42
N ILE A 864 -29.78 3.18 -16.43
CA ILE A 864 -29.28 2.22 -17.41
C ILE A 864 -28.42 1.15 -16.71
N ASN A 865 -27.51 1.56 -15.82
CA ASN A 865 -26.67 0.65 -15.05
C ASN A 865 -27.52 -0.27 -14.14
N LYS A 866 -28.58 0.25 -13.54
CA LYS A 866 -29.51 -0.53 -12.72
C LYS A 866 -30.31 -1.53 -13.56
N GLU A 867 -30.74 -1.15 -14.77
CA GLU A 867 -31.44 -2.04 -15.70
C GLU A 867 -30.55 -3.19 -16.15
N PHE A 868 -29.29 -2.92 -16.57
CA PHE A 868 -28.33 -3.90 -16.99
C PHE A 868 -27.59 -4.58 -15.83
N GLY A 869 -27.79 -4.14 -14.58
CA GLY A 869 -27.17 -4.72 -13.39
C GLY A 869 -27.38 -6.23 -13.25
N LYS A 870 -28.48 -6.77 -13.79
CA LYS A 870 -28.74 -8.20 -13.87
C LYS A 870 -27.66 -8.97 -14.64
N ALA A 871 -27.02 -8.36 -15.65
CA ALA A 871 -25.96 -8.98 -16.41
C ALA A 871 -24.73 -9.31 -15.53
N LEU A 872 -24.48 -8.52 -14.48
CA LEU A 872 -23.35 -8.72 -13.57
C LEU A 872 -23.53 -9.94 -12.66
N SER A 873 -24.76 -10.41 -12.47
CA SER A 873 -25.08 -11.61 -11.68
C SER A 873 -25.23 -12.90 -12.52
N LEU A 874 -25.22 -12.77 -13.85
CA LEU A 874 -25.30 -13.92 -14.76
C LEU A 874 -23.90 -14.53 -14.94
N LYS A 875 -23.86 -15.87 -15.08
CA LYS A 875 -22.63 -16.55 -15.50
C LYS A 875 -22.39 -16.24 -16.98
N GLY A 876 -21.27 -15.59 -17.28
CA GLY A 876 -20.84 -15.32 -18.64
C GLY A 876 -20.16 -16.53 -19.25
N ASP A 877 -20.35 -16.72 -20.57
CA ASP A 877 -19.66 -17.72 -21.39
C ASP A 877 -18.61 -17.01 -22.26
N TRP A 878 -17.34 -17.42 -22.12
CA TRP A 878 -16.22 -16.76 -22.80
C TRP A 878 -16.27 -16.93 -24.34
N ASP A 879 -16.64 -18.13 -24.84
CA ASP A 879 -16.70 -18.41 -26.27
C ASP A 879 -17.87 -17.64 -26.92
N ASN A 880 -19.02 -17.60 -26.30
CA ASN A 880 -20.12 -16.75 -26.73
C ASN A 880 -19.75 -15.26 -26.64
N GLY A 881 -19.05 -14.83 -25.57
CA GLY A 881 -18.57 -13.46 -25.42
C GLY A 881 -17.62 -13.03 -26.54
N LYS A 882 -16.76 -13.92 -27.01
CA LYS A 882 -15.92 -13.71 -28.19
C LYS A 882 -16.76 -13.48 -29.45
N LEU A 883 -17.83 -14.25 -29.65
CA LEU A 883 -18.76 -14.06 -30.76
C LEU A 883 -19.51 -12.73 -30.66
N VAL A 884 -19.99 -12.36 -29.46
CA VAL A 884 -20.64 -11.07 -29.22
C VAL A 884 -19.67 -9.92 -29.52
N PHE A 885 -18.40 -10.03 -29.10
CA PHE A 885 -17.36 -9.04 -29.41
C PHE A 885 -17.16 -8.90 -30.92
N GLN A 886 -16.97 -10.01 -31.63
CA GLN A 886 -16.77 -10.00 -33.10
C GLN A 886 -17.92 -9.35 -33.84
N GLN A 887 -19.16 -9.60 -33.41
CA GLN A 887 -20.36 -9.06 -34.05
C GLN A 887 -20.60 -7.58 -33.78
N ASN A 888 -20.29 -7.08 -32.57
CA ASN A 888 -20.69 -5.74 -32.13
C ASN A 888 -19.52 -4.77 -31.90
N CYS A 889 -18.32 -5.28 -31.62
CA CYS A 889 -17.17 -4.47 -31.19
C CYS A 889 -15.96 -4.59 -32.13
N GLY A 890 -15.74 -5.77 -32.72
CA GLY A 890 -14.54 -6.12 -33.48
C GLY A 890 -14.33 -5.33 -34.77
N LEU A 891 -15.37 -4.65 -35.29
CA LEU A 891 -15.25 -3.71 -36.43
C LEU A 891 -14.50 -2.42 -36.07
N CYS A 892 -14.47 -2.05 -34.79
CA CYS A 892 -13.85 -0.81 -34.32
C CYS A 892 -12.74 -1.06 -33.29
N HIS A 893 -12.86 -2.10 -32.47
CA HIS A 893 -11.92 -2.39 -31.40
C HIS A 893 -11.08 -3.61 -31.66
N GLN A 894 -9.84 -3.56 -31.17
CA GLN A 894 -8.92 -4.66 -31.10
C GLN A 894 -8.84 -5.17 -29.67
N VAL A 895 -8.55 -6.45 -29.49
CA VAL A 895 -8.20 -7.05 -28.20
C VAL A 895 -6.80 -7.62 -28.30
N ARG A 896 -5.84 -7.06 -27.57
CA ARG A 896 -4.41 -7.43 -27.50
C ARG A 896 -3.70 -7.44 -28.87
N GLY A 897 -4.16 -6.64 -29.81
CA GLY A 897 -3.59 -6.64 -31.15
C GLY A 897 -3.92 -7.86 -32.02
N GLU A 898 -4.69 -8.85 -31.49
CA GLU A 898 -4.91 -10.14 -32.13
C GLU A 898 -6.28 -10.27 -32.80
N ILE A 899 -7.33 -9.73 -32.22
CA ILE A 899 -8.72 -9.88 -32.67
C ILE A 899 -9.33 -8.51 -32.88
N GLY A 900 -9.94 -8.27 -34.05
CA GLY A 900 -10.63 -7.02 -34.40
C GLY A 900 -9.77 -6.00 -35.14
N ILE A 901 -10.30 -4.77 -35.31
CA ILE A 901 -9.67 -3.68 -36.08
C ILE A 901 -9.27 -2.55 -35.14
N LYS A 902 -8.10 -1.95 -35.36
CA LYS A 902 -7.57 -0.83 -34.57
C LYS A 902 -8.14 0.51 -35.05
N PHE A 903 -9.38 0.81 -34.68
CA PHE A 903 -10.01 2.12 -34.90
C PHE A 903 -10.36 2.82 -33.60
N GLY A 904 -10.91 2.08 -32.61
CA GLY A 904 -11.08 2.48 -31.23
C GLY A 904 -9.92 2.00 -30.34
N PRO A 905 -9.99 2.27 -29.00
CA PRO A 905 -9.02 1.76 -28.03
C PRO A 905 -8.90 0.24 -28.06
N ASP A 906 -7.71 -0.30 -27.82
CA ASP A 906 -7.51 -1.74 -27.61
C ASP A 906 -8.14 -2.16 -26.28
N LEU A 907 -9.15 -3.04 -26.36
CA LEU A 907 -9.89 -3.52 -25.19
C LEU A 907 -9.14 -4.61 -24.39
N GLY A 908 -7.96 -5.05 -24.80
CA GLY A 908 -7.06 -5.83 -23.97
C GLY A 908 -6.60 -5.05 -22.72
N THR A 909 -6.63 -3.71 -22.77
CA THR A 909 -6.27 -2.83 -21.63
C THR A 909 -7.33 -2.79 -20.52
N VAL A 910 -8.57 -3.23 -20.80
CA VAL A 910 -9.67 -3.22 -19.82
C VAL A 910 -9.81 -4.54 -19.06
N GLN A 911 -8.93 -5.51 -19.30
CA GLN A 911 -9.00 -6.85 -18.71
C GLN A 911 -9.15 -6.82 -17.16
N ASN A 912 -8.42 -5.93 -16.51
CA ASN A 912 -8.41 -5.78 -15.05
C ASN A 912 -9.44 -4.75 -14.54
N TRP A 913 -10.26 -4.21 -15.43
CA TRP A 913 -11.34 -3.32 -15.01
C TRP A 913 -12.48 -4.10 -14.38
N LEU A 914 -13.25 -3.42 -13.53
CA LEU A 914 -14.44 -4.03 -12.98
C LEU A 914 -15.48 -4.26 -14.11
N ALA A 915 -16.16 -5.40 -14.05
CA ALA A 915 -17.20 -5.74 -15.01
C ALA A 915 -18.26 -4.64 -15.13
N LYS A 916 -18.64 -4.01 -14.00
CA LYS A 916 -19.60 -2.87 -14.00
C LYS A 916 -19.08 -1.65 -14.74
N ASP A 917 -17.77 -1.37 -14.68
CA ASP A 917 -17.18 -0.19 -15.32
C ASP A 917 -17.01 -0.41 -16.83
N ILE A 918 -16.65 -1.63 -17.23
CA ILE A 918 -16.65 -2.03 -18.64
C ILE A 918 -18.09 -1.93 -19.20
N MET A 919 -19.05 -2.49 -18.48
CA MET A 919 -20.47 -2.42 -18.85
C MET A 919 -20.95 -0.98 -18.98
N ALA A 920 -20.65 -0.12 -18.02
CA ALA A 920 -21.05 1.28 -18.03
C ALA A 920 -20.48 2.03 -19.24
N ASN A 921 -19.22 1.78 -19.61
CA ASN A 921 -18.59 2.38 -20.79
C ASN A 921 -19.19 1.86 -22.12
N ILE A 922 -19.59 0.58 -22.17
CA ILE A 922 -20.28 0.02 -23.33
C ILE A 922 -21.68 0.63 -23.52
N LEU A 923 -22.42 0.77 -22.42
CA LEU A 923 -23.81 1.27 -22.45
C LEU A 923 -23.91 2.79 -22.63
N ALA A 924 -22.88 3.53 -22.24
CA ALA A 924 -22.83 4.98 -22.34
C ALA A 924 -21.48 5.49 -22.84
N PRO A 925 -21.14 5.24 -24.11
CA PRO A 925 -19.83 5.57 -24.67
C PRO A 925 -19.53 7.08 -24.70
N ASN A 926 -20.54 7.94 -24.56
CA ASN A 926 -20.38 9.38 -24.43
C ASN A 926 -20.14 9.84 -22.98
N ALA A 927 -20.21 8.96 -22.00
CA ALA A 927 -19.96 9.32 -20.60
C ALA A 927 -18.47 9.49 -20.29
N SER A 928 -17.61 8.74 -20.98
CA SER A 928 -16.15 8.83 -20.88
C SER A 928 -15.53 8.43 -22.22
N ILE A 929 -14.77 9.32 -22.82
CA ILE A 929 -14.07 9.08 -24.07
C ILE A 929 -12.58 8.93 -23.76
N ALA A 930 -11.95 7.85 -24.24
CA ALA A 930 -10.52 7.65 -24.07
C ALA A 930 -9.74 8.76 -24.79
N VAL A 931 -8.63 9.17 -24.20
CA VAL A 931 -7.76 10.22 -24.74
C VAL A 931 -7.33 9.87 -26.17
N GLY A 932 -7.46 10.82 -27.10
CA GLY A 932 -7.12 10.64 -28.50
C GLY A 932 -8.21 9.97 -29.36
N PHE A 933 -9.37 9.63 -28.79
CA PHE A 933 -10.50 9.02 -29.52
C PHE A 933 -11.72 9.93 -29.62
N ASP A 934 -11.55 11.23 -29.44
CA ASP A 934 -12.58 12.23 -29.69
C ASP A 934 -12.97 12.27 -31.17
N LEU A 935 -14.26 12.47 -31.47
CA LEU A 935 -14.73 12.70 -32.81
C LEU A 935 -14.54 14.17 -33.18
N TRP A 936 -13.92 14.44 -34.31
CA TRP A 936 -13.63 15.79 -34.82
C TRP A 936 -14.42 16.11 -36.07
N SER A 937 -14.80 17.36 -36.24
CA SER A 937 -15.27 17.95 -37.47
C SER A 937 -14.15 18.81 -38.07
N VAL A 938 -13.77 18.51 -39.29
CA VAL A 938 -12.74 19.25 -40.05
C VAL A 938 -13.41 19.90 -41.24
N LYS A 939 -13.44 21.22 -41.29
CA LYS A 939 -13.91 21.98 -42.45
C LYS A 939 -12.70 22.48 -43.22
N LEU A 940 -12.63 22.14 -44.48
CA LEU A 940 -11.54 22.52 -45.37
C LEU A 940 -11.90 23.87 -46.06
N LYS A 941 -10.86 24.61 -46.46
CA LYS A 941 -10.98 25.83 -47.27
C LYS A 941 -11.64 25.59 -48.64
N SER A 942 -11.61 24.33 -49.10
CA SER A 942 -12.34 23.90 -50.31
C SER A 942 -13.85 23.83 -50.13
N GLY A 943 -14.38 23.95 -48.90
CA GLY A 943 -15.77 23.76 -48.53
C GLY A 943 -16.13 22.34 -48.12
N GLU A 944 -15.24 21.37 -48.26
CA GLU A 944 -15.44 19.98 -47.83
C GLU A 944 -15.47 19.91 -46.30
N SER A 945 -16.44 19.17 -45.73
CA SER A 945 -16.55 18.92 -44.30
C SER A 945 -16.40 17.42 -44.02
N LEU A 946 -15.45 17.05 -43.14
CA LEU A 946 -15.12 15.69 -42.79
C LEU A 946 -15.33 15.49 -41.28
N GLN A 947 -15.70 14.27 -40.88
CA GLN A 947 -15.74 13.86 -39.46
C GLN A 947 -14.94 12.62 -39.27
N GLY A 948 -14.19 12.53 -38.18
CA GLY A 948 -13.38 11.36 -37.84
C GLY A 948 -12.55 11.52 -36.59
N ILE A 949 -11.78 10.51 -36.27
CA ILE A 949 -10.84 10.46 -35.14
C ILE A 949 -9.47 10.92 -35.65
N ILE A 950 -8.82 11.84 -34.96
CA ILE A 950 -7.45 12.22 -35.28
C ILE A 950 -6.51 11.18 -34.71
N SER A 951 -5.93 10.34 -35.53
CA SER A 951 -5.00 9.28 -35.11
C SER A 951 -3.55 9.76 -34.95
N SER A 952 -3.20 10.82 -35.67
CA SER A 952 -1.89 11.47 -35.53
C SER A 952 -1.99 12.92 -35.96
N GLU A 953 -1.24 13.78 -35.30
CA GLU A 953 -1.16 15.20 -35.64
C GLU A 953 0.25 15.74 -35.48
N THR A 954 0.62 16.61 -36.41
CA THR A 954 1.89 17.34 -36.39
C THR A 954 1.60 18.83 -36.50
N SER A 955 2.64 19.64 -36.49
CA SER A 955 2.53 21.07 -36.74
C SER A 955 2.03 21.42 -38.16
N THR A 956 2.19 20.47 -39.11
CA THR A 956 1.91 20.69 -40.52
C THR A 956 0.67 19.93 -41.07
N ALA A 957 0.32 18.80 -40.46
CA ALA A 957 -0.77 17.93 -40.95
C ALA A 957 -1.46 17.18 -39.80
N ILE A 958 -2.67 16.69 -40.10
CA ILE A 958 -3.41 15.74 -39.28
C ILE A 958 -3.70 14.49 -40.14
N ILE A 959 -3.78 13.34 -39.51
CA ILE A 959 -4.32 12.12 -40.08
C ILE A 959 -5.69 11.88 -39.46
N LEU A 960 -6.72 11.96 -40.25
CA LEU A 960 -8.11 11.79 -39.85
C LEU A 960 -8.63 10.43 -40.31
N HIS A 961 -8.95 9.56 -39.35
CA HIS A 961 -9.66 8.31 -39.59
C HIS A 961 -11.15 8.58 -39.68
N LEU A 962 -11.68 8.51 -40.91
CA LEU A 962 -13.10 8.71 -41.18
C LEU A 962 -13.95 7.51 -40.75
N ASN A 963 -13.41 6.34 -40.91
CA ASN A 963 -13.99 5.05 -40.47
C ASN A 963 -12.84 3.99 -40.36
N PRO A 964 -13.10 2.77 -39.87
CA PRO A 964 -12.06 1.75 -39.70
C PRO A 964 -11.22 1.42 -40.94
N ALA A 965 -11.74 1.68 -42.12
CA ALA A 965 -11.08 1.33 -43.40
C ALA A 965 -10.52 2.52 -44.17
N GLN A 966 -10.78 3.75 -43.68
CA GLN A 966 -10.46 4.96 -44.47
C GLN A 966 -9.79 6.02 -43.62
N GLU A 967 -8.61 6.44 -44.00
CA GLU A 967 -7.92 7.59 -43.45
C GLU A 967 -7.61 8.66 -44.51
N LYS A 968 -7.49 9.89 -44.07
CA LYS A 968 -7.16 11.05 -44.92
C LYS A 968 -6.11 11.89 -44.24
N ILE A 969 -5.00 12.15 -44.94
CA ILE A 969 -4.00 13.10 -44.51
C ILE A 969 -4.45 14.50 -44.97
N ILE A 970 -4.50 15.42 -44.02
CA ILE A 970 -4.97 16.79 -44.26
C ILE A 970 -3.91 17.76 -43.80
N ASN A 971 -3.40 18.61 -44.70
CA ASN A 971 -2.47 19.67 -44.30
C ASN A 971 -3.19 20.72 -43.47
N ARG A 972 -2.58 21.20 -42.39
CA ARG A 972 -3.18 22.23 -41.54
C ARG A 972 -3.47 23.56 -42.28
N GLN A 973 -2.66 23.89 -43.28
CA GLN A 973 -2.89 25.06 -44.14
C GLN A 973 -4.24 25.01 -44.92
N ASP A 974 -4.74 23.78 -45.21
CA ASP A 974 -5.96 23.57 -45.96
C ASP A 974 -7.21 23.56 -45.05
N ILE A 975 -7.03 23.57 -43.73
CA ILE A 975 -8.11 23.55 -42.75
C ILE A 975 -8.64 24.98 -42.56
N GLU A 976 -9.95 25.18 -42.71
CA GLU A 976 -10.68 26.39 -42.35
C GLU A 976 -11.02 26.40 -40.85
N SER A 977 -11.59 25.26 -40.38
CA SER A 977 -11.88 25.06 -38.96
C SER A 977 -11.73 23.61 -38.52
N LEU A 978 -11.30 23.42 -37.30
CA LEU A 978 -11.11 22.13 -36.65
C LEU A 978 -11.83 22.17 -35.30
N THR A 979 -12.90 21.39 -35.17
CA THR A 979 -13.78 21.45 -33.98
C THR A 979 -14.00 20.03 -33.43
N VAL A 980 -13.84 19.86 -32.15
CA VAL A 980 -14.18 18.61 -31.45
C VAL A 980 -15.72 18.54 -31.29
N LEU A 981 -16.32 17.41 -31.69
CA LEU A 981 -17.76 17.21 -31.61
C LEU A 981 -18.26 16.77 -30.26
N ASN A 982 -17.33 16.36 -29.38
CA ASN A 982 -17.62 15.92 -28.01
C ASN A 982 -18.57 14.69 -27.94
N ASN A 983 -18.57 13.89 -28.97
CA ASN A 983 -19.26 12.62 -29.06
C ASN A 983 -18.24 11.49 -29.33
N SER A 984 -18.55 10.32 -28.82
CA SER A 984 -17.82 9.11 -29.18
C SER A 984 -18.24 8.66 -30.58
N ALA A 985 -17.29 8.13 -31.33
CA ALA A 985 -17.59 7.38 -32.54
C ALA A 985 -18.25 6.02 -32.25
N MET A 986 -18.20 5.55 -31.01
CA MET A 986 -18.81 4.31 -30.56
C MET A 986 -20.35 4.47 -30.44
N PRO A 987 -21.15 3.62 -31.07
CA PRO A 987 -22.61 3.64 -30.95
C PRO A 987 -23.06 3.16 -29.57
N VAL A 988 -24.26 3.58 -29.15
CA VAL A 988 -24.92 3.06 -27.95
C VAL A 988 -25.49 1.68 -28.25
N LEU A 989 -25.08 0.66 -27.50
CA LEU A 989 -25.40 -0.76 -27.76
C LEU A 989 -26.54 -1.33 -26.90
N THR A 990 -27.29 -0.51 -26.19
CA THR A 990 -28.37 -0.95 -25.26
C THR A 990 -29.50 -1.73 -25.95
N ALA A 991 -29.75 -1.50 -27.23
CA ALA A 991 -30.76 -2.22 -28.01
C ALA A 991 -30.22 -3.47 -28.74
N GLN A 992 -28.89 -3.61 -28.86
CA GLN A 992 -28.24 -4.67 -29.62
C GLN A 992 -27.75 -5.83 -28.76
N ILE A 993 -27.51 -5.59 -27.47
CA ILE A 993 -26.94 -6.56 -26.53
C ILE A 993 -27.92 -6.79 -25.37
N ASN A 994 -28.35 -8.03 -25.18
CA ASN A 994 -29.17 -8.40 -24.02
C ASN A 994 -28.32 -8.69 -22.78
N HIS A 995 -28.96 -8.96 -21.61
CA HIS A 995 -28.26 -9.18 -20.35
C HIS A 995 -27.28 -10.38 -20.39
N GLN A 996 -27.66 -11.50 -21.03
CA GLN A 996 -26.77 -12.67 -21.15
C GLN A 996 -25.59 -12.37 -22.06
N GLN A 997 -25.84 -11.76 -23.22
CA GLN A 997 -24.77 -11.33 -24.12
C GLN A 997 -23.81 -10.31 -23.49
N MET A 998 -24.31 -9.44 -22.62
CA MET A 998 -23.46 -8.52 -21.86
C MET A 998 -22.59 -9.31 -20.86
N ALA A 999 -23.16 -10.31 -20.13
CA ALA A 999 -22.38 -11.14 -19.22
C ALA A 999 -21.30 -11.95 -19.96
N ASP A 1000 -21.64 -12.51 -21.11
CA ASP A 1000 -20.73 -13.26 -21.99
C ASP A 1000 -19.59 -12.35 -22.51
N LEU A 1001 -19.95 -11.14 -22.98
CA LEU A 1001 -18.97 -10.14 -23.45
C LEU A 1001 -18.01 -9.70 -22.33
N LEU A 1002 -18.52 -9.50 -21.13
CA LEU A 1002 -17.70 -9.17 -19.95
C LEU A 1002 -16.76 -10.32 -19.59
N ALA A 1003 -17.21 -11.58 -19.65
CA ALA A 1003 -16.37 -12.76 -19.46
C ALA A 1003 -15.23 -12.81 -20.49
N PHE A 1004 -15.52 -12.53 -21.75
CA PHE A 1004 -14.50 -12.48 -22.80
C PHE A 1004 -13.48 -11.36 -22.57
N LEU A 1005 -13.94 -10.12 -22.36
CA LEU A 1005 -13.06 -8.94 -22.18
C LEU A 1005 -12.18 -9.06 -20.94
N ARG A 1006 -12.71 -9.63 -19.85
CA ARG A 1006 -11.98 -9.88 -18.62
C ARG A 1006 -11.25 -11.24 -18.61
N GLN A 1007 -11.41 -12.06 -19.63
CA GLN A 1007 -10.80 -13.39 -19.78
C GLN A 1007 -11.14 -14.36 -18.63
N THR A 1008 -12.31 -14.23 -18.08
CA THR A 1008 -12.84 -15.20 -17.11
C THR A 1008 -13.46 -16.38 -17.86
N LYS A 1009 -12.69 -17.46 -18.02
CA LYS A 1009 -13.15 -18.74 -18.59
C LYS A 1009 -13.95 -19.57 -17.58
#